data_502d712b6e897bc171a81451a0ebbdbc
#
_entry.id   502d712b6e897bc171a81451a0ebbdbc
#
_cell.length_a   1.000
_cell.length_b   1.000
_cell.length_c   1.000
_cell.angle_alpha   90.00
_cell.angle_beta   90.00
_cell.angle_gamma   90.00
#
_symmetry.space_group_name_H-M   'P 1'
#
loop_
_entity.id
_entity.type
_entity.pdbx_description
1 polymer ?
#
loop_
_entity_poly.entity_id
_entity_poly.type
_entity_poly.pdbx_seq_one_letter_code
_entity_poly.pdbx_strand_id
1 'polypeptide(L)'
;VWERLPYRSEEHTSELQSLAYRMATVPKQIGGFLFRCAVDFGFYKILYFLFATLLKREAPFVWLATVTVVYIFNYLFDRLLVFDCRDKAATKSGGRLYKLFFANRFLTVSAFVALLGILFIFIVYSVFPFGDGTVMRMDLYHQYGPLFAELYDRVVEGKSLLYSWESGGGSSFLGNYFNYLSSPFTVLIFLFDKADISFAITALVIVKCMASAVTFTYYLKASQKRHSYVSAAFGVFYAFCAYFLAYYWNIMWIDGMILLPLIVLGIEQLVNNGKGALYTGALAVLLLSNYYMGYMACIFSVLYFLAYFLMTAKPRPEKSGEKLTTREKYSAKNLMRHPFLNRCARFAGFSLLAGGLCAVTLLPTYFLLRGSSATSDSFPTTFESYFTIFDFLTSHLSALETTIRSSGDDVLPNIYCDVLPLLLVPLYLINRRISLREKAVYIVLLLFLLFSFDNNAMNFIWHAFHFPNDLPFRFSYMYCFLVLVMAFRGLCRMRDIAYKDIVFVALGWLLYVIVAQKFMTTKMSEISIYVTIAFLILWCGLLLCLQKSGFKKSVLAFAVIAMCFSEVIVSDCSSILITQGNSDYKSNYAAYRESIDAINKKDNDFYRTELTYLERRMDPSYYGYNGISTFSSMAYEDYSQLQYNLGMFGNRINSYTYNPQTPVYNMMFNIKYLIATPTNPTPTDRYFTEVYRNKDKSAAVYENDCFLPIAYAAKTHLKDWAADEGDPFKAQGDYFRLATGLDGVFVPCGYTDCSYDNLSGDTCSENGTFWFNKSSSDEQYGTVEVTISPLRDGNVYIYLTSPEIKTAEFSGDGIKNTLSQNIEEPYIMDLGYHKKGEEIKVSLDAGSISATESYASIYAYSVDETVFAKGYRLLADSALQVTDWGETHITGTITVRENSYLCTSIPYDTGWSVYIDGEKAETFKLGEALLTTTVKPGKHKVELRYTPKGLAIGAAVSGTCVAGVAGYLILVHIRRKKQQSAG
;
A
#
# COMPACT_ATOMS: atom_id res chain seq x y z
N VAL A 1 24.25 21.58 35.62
CA VAL A 1 23.90 20.20 35.15
C VAL A 1 25.14 19.35 34.86
N TRP A 2 26.37 19.93 34.91
CA TRP A 2 27.62 19.22 34.57
C TRP A 2 28.35 18.62 35.77
N GLU A 3 27.83 18.71 37.00
CA GLU A 3 28.55 18.30 38.21
C GLU A 3 28.16 16.98 38.85
N ARG A 4 27.35 16.15 38.24
CA ARG A 4 26.94 14.84 38.85
C ARG A 4 26.98 13.68 37.91
N LEU A 5 28.21 13.21 37.58
CA LEU A 5 28.46 11.84 37.17
C LEU A 5 29.63 11.26 37.97
N PRO A 6 29.53 10.08 38.58
CA PRO A 6 30.52 9.56 39.50
C PRO A 6 31.79 9.12 38.77
N TYR A 7 32.91 9.68 39.15
CA TYR A 7 34.24 9.29 38.73
C TYR A 7 34.66 7.95 39.33
N ARG A 8 35.10 7.02 38.50
CA ARG A 8 35.91 5.85 38.93
C ARG A 8 37.38 6.15 38.77
N SER A 9 38.15 6.01 39.86
CA SER A 9 39.43 6.67 40.10
C SER A 9 40.68 5.81 39.92
N GLU A 10 40.82 4.88 39.01
CA GLU A 10 42.09 4.11 38.92
C GLU A 10 42.71 3.91 37.53
N GLU A 11 42.14 4.47 36.48
CA GLU A 11 42.78 4.49 35.13
C GLU A 11 43.30 5.85 34.69
N HIS A 12 43.29 6.84 35.54
CA HIS A 12 43.52 8.25 35.18
C HIS A 12 44.95 8.74 35.15
N THR A 13 45.91 8.02 35.68
CA THR A 13 47.33 8.50 35.69
C THR A 13 48.00 8.40 34.32
N SER A 14 47.63 7.46 33.48
CA SER A 14 48.17 7.37 32.10
C SER A 14 47.45 8.32 31.13
N GLU A 15 46.18 8.64 31.40
CA GLU A 15 45.40 9.61 30.61
C GLU A 15 45.81 11.05 30.90
N LEU A 16 46.12 11.36 32.15
CA LEU A 16 46.62 12.68 32.53
C LEU A 16 47.96 13.06 31.92
N GLN A 17 48.87 12.09 31.77
CA GLN A 17 50.12 12.30 31.05
C GLN A 17 49.92 12.52 29.55
N SER A 18 48.92 11.82 28.94
CA SER A 18 48.54 12.06 27.55
C SER A 18 47.77 13.39 27.36
N LEU A 19 47.05 13.83 28.40
CA LEU A 19 46.36 15.09 28.41
C LEU A 19 47.33 16.27 28.53
N ALA A 20 48.37 16.18 29.38
CA ALA A 20 49.45 17.19 29.52
C ALA A 20 50.23 17.37 28.21
N TYR A 21 50.50 16.31 27.47
CA TYR A 21 51.12 16.41 26.15
C TYR A 21 50.19 17.07 25.08
N ARG A 22 48.87 17.01 25.30
CA ARG A 22 47.87 17.68 24.44
C ARG A 22 47.61 19.13 24.79
N MET A 23 47.91 19.55 26.03
CA MET A 23 47.78 20.95 26.50
C MET A 23 48.80 21.91 25.88
N ALA A 24 49.91 21.43 25.29
CA ALA A 24 50.86 22.24 24.51
C ALA A 24 50.26 22.79 23.20
N THR A 25 49.00 22.46 22.87
CA THR A 25 48.26 22.93 21.69
C THR A 25 47.05 23.84 22.02
N VAL A 26 47.04 24.41 23.22
CA VAL A 26 45.96 25.29 23.74
C VAL A 26 45.48 26.37 22.73
N PRO A 27 46.39 27.12 22.02
CA PRO A 27 45.91 28.11 21.05
C PRO A 27 45.13 27.50 19.87
N LYS A 28 45.47 26.30 19.43
CA LYS A 28 44.76 25.57 18.36
C LYS A 28 43.42 25.04 18.85
N GLN A 29 43.31 24.66 20.12
CA GLN A 29 42.06 24.19 20.72
C GLN A 29 41.07 25.31 20.97
N ILE A 30 41.54 26.49 21.42
CA ILE A 30 40.71 27.69 21.58
C ILE A 30 40.24 28.16 20.21
N GLY A 31 41.09 28.22 19.19
CA GLY A 31 40.68 28.59 17.83
C GLY A 31 39.66 27.59 17.23
N GLY A 32 39.84 26.30 17.50
CA GLY A 32 38.90 25.26 17.10
C GLY A 32 37.57 25.34 17.84
N PHE A 33 37.57 25.72 19.13
CA PHE A 33 36.37 25.94 19.92
C PHE A 33 35.59 27.18 19.45
N LEU A 34 36.29 28.32 19.21
CA LEU A 34 35.67 29.53 18.70
C LEU A 34 35.12 29.33 17.28
N PHE A 35 35.84 28.64 16.42
CA PHE A 35 35.34 28.27 15.10
C PHE A 35 34.10 27.39 15.20
N ARG A 36 34.09 26.44 16.13
CA ARG A 36 32.92 25.59 16.40
C ARG A 36 31.72 26.43 16.85
N CYS A 37 31.90 27.34 17.82
CA CYS A 37 30.81 28.22 18.27
C CYS A 37 30.26 29.10 17.15
N ALA A 38 31.10 29.57 16.23
CA ALA A 38 30.68 30.36 15.08
C ALA A 38 29.91 29.52 14.05
N VAL A 39 30.38 28.26 13.81
CA VAL A 39 29.68 27.29 12.91
C VAL A 39 28.33 26.88 13.51
N ASP A 40 28.28 26.57 14.82
CA ASP A 40 27.05 26.22 15.54
C ASP A 40 26.03 27.34 15.53
N PHE A 41 26.49 28.57 15.75
CA PHE A 41 25.64 29.77 15.73
C PHE A 41 25.13 30.06 14.31
N GLY A 42 26.00 30.01 13.31
CA GLY A 42 25.62 30.16 11.89
C GLY A 42 24.62 29.13 11.44
N PHE A 43 24.88 27.86 11.77
CA PHE A 43 24.02 26.73 11.45
C PHE A 43 22.66 26.83 12.15
N TYR A 44 22.64 27.21 13.45
CA TYR A 44 21.42 27.50 14.19
C TYR A 44 20.59 28.61 13.53
N LYS A 45 21.22 29.70 13.13
CA LYS A 45 20.52 30.84 12.51
C LYS A 45 19.95 30.47 11.14
N ILE A 46 20.69 29.71 10.33
CA ILE A 46 20.23 29.25 9.02
C ILE A 46 19.06 28.29 9.17
N LEU A 47 19.16 27.31 10.07
CA LEU A 47 18.08 26.36 10.33
C LEU A 47 16.84 27.07 10.92
N TYR A 48 17.04 27.99 11.87
CA TYR A 48 15.93 28.77 12.46
C TYR A 48 15.22 29.60 11.39
N PHE A 49 15.97 30.30 10.54
CA PHE A 49 15.42 31.10 9.44
C PHE A 49 14.68 30.21 8.42
N LEU A 50 15.27 29.09 8.01
CA LEU A 50 14.65 28.12 7.12
C LEU A 50 13.35 27.56 7.71
N PHE A 51 13.37 27.17 8.98
CA PHE A 51 12.19 26.63 9.65
C PHE A 51 11.10 27.66 9.89
N ALA A 52 11.47 28.88 10.27
CA ALA A 52 10.52 29.96 10.43
C ALA A 52 9.84 30.36 9.12
N THR A 53 10.60 30.31 8.00
CA THR A 53 10.12 30.67 6.67
C THR A 53 9.28 29.55 6.04
N LEU A 54 9.73 28.28 6.15
CA LEU A 54 9.06 27.13 5.55
C LEU A 54 7.83 26.66 6.34
N LEU A 55 7.86 26.75 7.68
CA LEU A 55 6.84 26.11 8.50
C LEU A 55 5.65 27.01 8.82
N LYS A 56 5.76 28.35 8.68
CA LYS A 56 4.73 29.32 9.06
C LYS A 56 4.08 29.03 10.45
N ARG A 57 4.84 28.42 11.37
CA ARG A 57 4.36 27.91 12.66
C ARG A 57 4.91 28.71 13.83
N GLU A 58 4.28 28.55 14.99
CA GLU A 58 4.63 29.27 16.23
C GLU A 58 6.07 29.02 16.68
N ALA A 59 6.73 30.08 17.14
CA ALA A 59 8.13 30.13 17.52
C ALA A 59 8.65 29.01 18.45
N PRO A 60 7.88 28.42 19.41
CA PRO A 60 8.36 27.37 20.29
C PRO A 60 8.67 26.05 19.56
N PHE A 61 7.88 25.67 18.56
CA PHE A 61 8.11 24.44 17.77
C PHE A 61 9.33 24.57 16.85
N VAL A 62 9.46 25.71 16.20
CA VAL A 62 10.64 26.03 15.38
C VAL A 62 11.91 26.03 16.23
N TRP A 63 11.83 26.56 17.43
CA TRP A 63 12.95 26.57 18.38
C TRP A 63 13.32 25.16 18.83
N LEU A 64 12.34 24.33 19.23
CA LEU A 64 12.57 22.95 19.68
C LEU A 64 13.19 22.09 18.59
N ALA A 65 12.65 22.16 17.36
CA ALA A 65 13.17 21.46 16.20
C ALA A 65 14.62 21.88 15.90
N THR A 66 14.89 23.19 15.89
CA THR A 66 16.22 23.75 15.66
C THR A 66 17.22 23.32 16.72
N VAL A 67 16.85 23.42 18.02
CA VAL A 67 17.71 23.01 19.14
C VAL A 67 17.99 21.52 19.09
N THR A 68 16.99 20.70 18.78
CA THR A 68 17.13 19.25 18.67
C THR A 68 18.13 18.88 17.56
N VAL A 69 17.99 19.48 16.37
CA VAL A 69 18.91 19.21 15.25
C VAL A 69 20.32 19.70 15.58
N VAL A 70 20.49 20.88 16.18
CA VAL A 70 21.80 21.40 16.58
C VAL A 70 22.43 20.54 17.67
N TYR A 71 21.65 20.05 18.64
CA TYR A 71 22.14 19.16 19.70
C TYR A 71 22.65 17.81 19.12
N ILE A 72 21.90 17.24 18.20
CA ILE A 72 22.25 16.00 17.53
C ILE A 72 23.47 16.19 16.62
N PHE A 73 23.52 17.31 15.88
CA PHE A 73 24.66 17.70 15.09
C PHE A 73 25.90 17.78 15.98
N ASN A 74 25.82 18.44 17.13
CA ASN A 74 26.92 18.53 18.08
C ASN A 74 27.33 17.18 18.66
N TYR A 75 26.38 16.31 19.00
CA TYR A 75 26.68 14.96 19.47
C TYR A 75 27.43 14.13 18.40
N LEU A 76 26.98 14.17 17.15
CA LEU A 76 27.63 13.49 16.03
C LEU A 76 29.00 14.13 15.75
N PHE A 77 29.11 15.45 15.80
CA PHE A 77 30.35 16.19 15.62
C PHE A 77 31.39 15.81 16.67
N ASP A 78 31.04 15.75 17.93
CA ASP A 78 31.92 15.35 19.02
C ASP A 78 32.36 13.86 18.85
N ARG A 79 31.43 12.98 18.49
CA ARG A 79 31.73 11.57 18.29
C ARG A 79 32.60 11.29 17.08
N LEU A 80 32.39 12.01 15.98
CA LEU A 80 33.12 11.77 14.72
C LEU A 80 34.44 12.52 14.63
N LEU A 81 34.54 13.70 15.24
CA LEU A 81 35.72 14.59 15.13
C LEU A 81 36.61 14.60 16.35
N VAL A 82 36.03 14.55 17.55
CA VAL A 82 36.80 14.70 18.80
C VAL A 82 37.21 13.33 19.34
N PHE A 83 36.35 12.31 19.22
CA PHE A 83 36.60 10.97 19.76
C PHE A 83 36.98 9.92 18.71
N ASP A 84 37.72 10.30 17.64
CA ASP A 84 38.44 9.31 16.81
C ASP A 84 39.64 8.73 17.61
N CYS A 85 39.39 8.45 18.87
CA CYS A 85 40.30 7.70 19.70
C CYS A 85 40.28 6.26 19.28
N ARG A 86 41.34 5.78 18.72
CA ARG A 86 41.68 4.40 18.42
C ARG A 86 41.64 3.55 19.69
N ASP A 87 40.43 3.25 20.18
CA ASP A 87 40.29 2.32 21.28
C ASP A 87 40.19 0.88 20.78
N LYS A 88 41.34 0.35 20.35
CA LYS A 88 41.53 -1.09 20.23
C LYS A 88 41.39 -1.80 21.61
N ALA A 89 41.53 -1.07 22.72
CA ALA A 89 41.37 -1.59 24.06
C ALA A 89 39.89 -1.70 24.48
N ALA A 90 39.04 -0.71 24.18
CA ALA A 90 37.64 -0.71 24.56
C ALA A 90 36.80 -1.81 23.85
N THR A 91 37.23 -2.24 22.65
CA THR A 91 36.55 -3.35 21.93
C THR A 91 36.85 -4.72 22.55
N LYS A 92 37.90 -4.88 23.40
CA LYS A 92 38.19 -6.13 24.10
C LYS A 92 37.37 -6.31 25.38
N SER A 93 37.01 -5.25 26.09
CA SER A 93 36.34 -5.31 27.39
C SER A 93 34.80 -5.06 27.35
N GLY A 94 34.26 -4.56 26.24
CA GLY A 94 32.83 -4.26 26.11
C GLY A 94 31.92 -5.49 26.06
N GLY A 95 30.76 -5.43 26.69
CA GLY A 95 29.72 -6.45 26.64
C GLY A 95 29.24 -6.80 25.22
N ARG A 96 28.46 -7.89 25.08
CA ARG A 96 28.01 -8.42 23.77
C ARG A 96 27.26 -7.38 22.93
N LEU A 97 26.41 -6.55 23.56
CA LEU A 97 25.67 -5.46 22.92
C LEU A 97 26.59 -4.33 22.44
N TYR A 98 27.57 -3.92 23.28
CA TYR A 98 28.57 -2.93 22.92
C TYR A 98 29.37 -3.34 21.68
N LYS A 99 29.78 -4.62 21.64
CA LYS A 99 30.50 -5.17 20.47
C LYS A 99 29.65 -5.20 19.22
N LEU A 100 28.35 -5.50 19.34
CA LEU A 100 27.41 -5.51 18.22
C LEU A 100 27.24 -4.10 17.60
N PHE A 101 27.00 -3.09 18.43
CA PHE A 101 26.82 -1.70 17.98
C PHE A 101 28.10 -1.09 17.41
N PHE A 102 29.24 -1.26 18.07
CA PHE A 102 30.49 -0.63 17.64
C PHE A 102 31.21 -1.36 16.51
N ALA A 103 31.08 -2.68 16.39
CA ALA A 103 31.57 -3.41 15.23
C ALA A 103 30.85 -3.04 13.94
N ASN A 104 29.60 -2.56 14.06
CA ASN A 104 28.73 -2.16 12.96
C ASN A 104 28.41 -0.66 12.98
N ARG A 105 29.28 0.19 13.50
CA ARG A 105 29.05 1.64 13.70
C ARG A 105 28.50 2.37 12.47
N PHE A 106 28.84 1.95 11.25
CA PHE A 106 28.31 2.59 10.04
C PHE A 106 26.82 2.27 9.82
N LEU A 107 26.38 1.04 10.15
CA LEU A 107 24.97 0.66 10.10
C LEU A 107 24.17 1.40 11.17
N THR A 108 24.75 1.52 12.37
CA THR A 108 24.12 2.27 13.48
C THR A 108 23.96 3.73 13.13
N VAL A 109 24.98 4.36 12.51
CA VAL A 109 24.88 5.77 12.07
C VAL A 109 23.83 5.91 10.97
N SER A 110 23.77 5.00 10.01
CA SER A 110 22.75 5.02 8.96
C SER A 110 21.32 4.93 9.55
N ALA A 111 21.09 3.97 10.45
CA ALA A 111 19.81 3.83 11.14
C ALA A 111 19.42 5.08 11.93
N PHE A 112 20.41 5.65 12.65
CA PHE A 112 20.17 6.82 13.50
C PHE A 112 19.87 8.08 12.68
N VAL A 113 20.62 8.32 11.59
CA VAL A 113 20.37 9.47 10.71
C VAL A 113 19.02 9.33 10.01
N ALA A 114 18.65 8.13 9.57
CA ALA A 114 17.34 7.86 9.00
C ALA A 114 16.21 8.09 10.03
N LEU A 115 16.39 7.60 11.28
CA LEU A 115 15.45 7.88 12.37
C LEU A 115 15.25 9.38 12.58
N LEU A 116 16.35 10.15 12.63
CA LEU A 116 16.26 11.59 12.82
C LEU A 116 15.59 12.29 11.67
N GLY A 117 15.86 11.86 10.41
CA GLY A 117 15.21 12.42 9.23
C GLY A 117 13.71 12.22 9.27
N ILE A 118 13.23 11.01 9.49
CA ILE A 118 11.79 10.71 9.52
C ILE A 118 11.09 11.39 10.71
N LEU A 119 11.71 11.41 11.90
CA LEU A 119 11.15 12.12 13.06
C LEU A 119 11.08 13.62 12.82
N PHE A 120 12.09 14.19 12.16
CA PHE A 120 12.05 15.60 11.81
C PHE A 120 10.89 15.94 10.87
N ILE A 121 10.70 15.14 9.82
CA ILE A 121 9.56 15.27 8.91
C ILE A 121 8.24 15.16 9.70
N PHE A 122 8.13 14.22 10.62
CA PHE A 122 6.93 14.05 11.44
C PHE A 122 6.67 15.23 12.39
N ILE A 123 7.73 15.86 12.92
CA ILE A 123 7.60 17.09 13.70
C ILE A 123 7.07 18.24 12.82
N VAL A 124 7.62 18.39 11.61
CA VAL A 124 7.20 19.43 10.66
C VAL A 124 5.71 19.32 10.32
N TYR A 125 5.26 18.11 10.08
CA TYR A 125 3.87 17.84 9.72
C TYR A 125 2.96 17.55 10.91
N SER A 126 3.46 17.74 12.13
CA SER A 126 2.70 17.50 13.36
C SER A 126 2.07 16.08 13.40
N VAL A 127 2.80 15.08 12.93
CA VAL A 127 2.36 13.68 13.00
C VAL A 127 2.35 13.23 14.45
N PHE A 128 1.31 12.50 14.87
CA PHE A 128 1.23 11.95 16.22
C PHE A 128 2.49 11.15 16.59
N PRO A 129 3.14 11.35 17.76
CA PRO A 129 2.71 12.12 18.93
C PRO A 129 3.10 13.62 18.95
N PHE A 130 3.63 14.17 17.88
CA PHE A 130 4.07 15.57 17.83
C PHE A 130 2.93 16.56 17.50
N GLY A 131 1.77 16.07 17.16
CA GLY A 131 0.53 16.77 16.88
C GLY A 131 -0.56 15.78 16.51
N ASP A 132 -1.61 16.23 15.81
CA ASP A 132 -2.73 15.36 15.40
C ASP A 132 -2.61 14.78 13.98
N GLY A 133 -1.55 15.09 13.24
CA GLY A 133 -1.34 14.50 11.91
C GLY A 133 -1.12 12.99 11.97
N THR A 134 -1.49 12.27 10.90
CA THR A 134 -1.27 10.84 10.79
C THR A 134 -0.63 10.47 9.45
N VAL A 135 0.10 9.36 9.42
CA VAL A 135 0.61 8.73 8.18
C VAL A 135 -0.48 8.00 7.41
N MET A 136 -1.66 7.85 8.01
CA MET A 136 -2.81 7.19 7.41
C MET A 136 -3.37 8.03 6.28
N ARG A 137 -3.30 7.54 5.05
CA ARG A 137 -3.85 8.20 3.86
C ARG A 137 -4.25 7.18 2.81
N MET A 138 -5.19 7.52 1.95
CA MET A 138 -5.63 6.69 0.82
C MET A 138 -5.88 5.23 1.26
N ASP A 139 -5.26 4.25 0.60
CA ASP A 139 -5.42 2.83 0.90
C ASP A 139 -4.98 2.48 2.33
N LEU A 140 -3.97 3.17 2.89
CA LEU A 140 -3.57 2.92 4.27
C LEU A 140 -4.68 3.32 5.26
N TYR A 141 -5.44 4.37 4.96
CA TYR A 141 -6.59 4.81 5.76
C TYR A 141 -7.80 3.88 5.59
N HIS A 142 -8.17 3.61 4.32
CA HIS A 142 -9.42 2.94 4.00
C HIS A 142 -9.32 1.41 3.98
N GLN A 143 -8.12 0.83 3.80
CA GLN A 143 -7.90 -0.59 3.55
C GLN A 143 -6.88 -1.21 4.52
N TYR A 144 -5.61 -0.78 4.50
CA TYR A 144 -4.56 -1.50 5.24
C TYR A 144 -4.68 -1.31 6.74
N GLY A 145 -5.03 -0.11 7.21
CA GLY A 145 -5.26 0.14 8.64
C GLY A 145 -6.35 -0.76 9.23
N PRO A 146 -7.55 -0.83 8.63
CA PRO A 146 -8.57 -1.80 9.01
C PRO A 146 -8.10 -3.26 8.99
N LEU A 147 -7.37 -3.69 7.96
CA LEU A 147 -6.84 -5.05 7.89
C LEU A 147 -5.80 -5.35 8.97
N PHE A 148 -4.97 -4.37 9.37
CA PHE A 148 -4.08 -4.51 10.53
C PHE A 148 -4.87 -4.65 11.84
N ALA A 149 -5.98 -3.93 11.99
CA ALA A 149 -6.86 -4.04 13.15
C ALA A 149 -7.55 -5.42 13.19
N GLU A 150 -8.02 -5.93 12.06
CA GLU A 150 -8.58 -7.27 11.95
C GLU A 150 -7.54 -8.35 12.26
N LEU A 151 -6.31 -8.24 11.72
CA LEU A 151 -5.23 -9.17 12.04
C LEU A 151 -4.93 -9.18 13.55
N TYR A 152 -4.97 -8.01 14.17
CA TYR A 152 -4.78 -7.90 15.63
C TYR A 152 -5.82 -8.75 16.38
N ASP A 153 -7.10 -8.56 16.08
CA ASP A 153 -8.18 -9.33 16.70
C ASP A 153 -8.03 -10.83 16.43
N ARG A 154 -7.75 -11.23 15.19
CA ARG A 154 -7.60 -12.63 14.81
C ARG A 154 -6.50 -13.34 15.59
N VAL A 155 -5.36 -12.68 15.79
CA VAL A 155 -4.23 -13.26 16.54
C VAL A 155 -4.52 -13.29 18.04
N VAL A 156 -5.09 -12.23 18.58
CA VAL A 156 -5.38 -12.12 20.02
C VAL A 156 -6.54 -13.06 20.44
N GLU A 157 -7.57 -13.18 19.59
CA GLU A 157 -8.74 -14.00 19.85
C GLU A 157 -8.58 -15.46 19.35
N GLY A 158 -7.50 -15.76 18.61
CA GLY A 158 -7.24 -17.09 18.05
C GLY A 158 -8.18 -17.47 16.89
N LYS A 159 -8.72 -16.49 16.17
CA LYS A 159 -9.56 -16.70 14.99
C LYS A 159 -8.75 -17.27 13.82
N SER A 160 -9.42 -17.96 12.90
CA SER A 160 -8.79 -18.51 11.67
C SER A 160 -8.25 -17.40 10.76
N LEU A 161 -7.08 -17.63 10.16
CA LEU A 161 -6.52 -16.77 9.11
C LEU A 161 -6.97 -17.18 7.70
N LEU A 162 -7.89 -18.12 7.55
CA LEU A 162 -8.27 -18.64 6.23
C LEU A 162 -9.38 -17.82 5.58
N TYR A 163 -10.43 -17.48 6.34
CA TYR A 163 -11.61 -16.79 5.85
C TYR A 163 -12.06 -15.71 6.82
N SER A 164 -12.71 -14.66 6.34
CA SER A 164 -13.24 -13.54 7.13
C SER A 164 -14.67 -13.24 6.76
N TRP A 165 -15.52 -13.07 7.75
CA TRP A 165 -16.85 -12.48 7.60
C TRP A 165 -16.86 -10.97 7.80
N GLU A 166 -15.76 -10.41 8.27
CA GLU A 166 -15.57 -8.98 8.55
C GLU A 166 -15.23 -8.15 7.27
N SER A 167 -15.44 -8.71 6.08
CA SER A 167 -15.13 -8.05 4.81
C SER A 167 -15.89 -8.69 3.66
N GLY A 168 -16.50 -7.88 2.82
CA GLY A 168 -17.03 -8.29 1.53
C GLY A 168 -18.16 -9.31 1.54
N GLY A 169 -18.96 -9.37 2.62
CA GLY A 169 -19.96 -10.41 2.80
C GLY A 169 -19.37 -11.80 3.05
N GLY A 170 -18.08 -11.86 3.21
CA GLY A 170 -17.24 -13.03 3.37
C GLY A 170 -16.15 -13.11 2.30
N SER A 171 -14.90 -13.14 2.72
CA SER A 171 -13.75 -13.14 1.82
C SER A 171 -12.60 -14.01 2.33
N SER A 172 -11.66 -14.37 1.44
CA SER A 172 -10.45 -15.06 1.84
C SER A 172 -9.53 -14.11 2.63
N PHE A 173 -9.50 -14.26 3.97
CA PHE A 173 -8.54 -13.51 4.78
C PHE A 173 -7.09 -13.89 4.45
N LEU A 174 -6.85 -15.14 4.07
CA LEU A 174 -5.53 -15.63 3.67
C LEU A 174 -4.98 -14.82 2.48
N GLY A 175 -5.84 -14.44 1.52
CA GLY A 175 -5.47 -13.58 0.41
C GLY A 175 -5.06 -12.19 0.87
N ASN A 176 -5.87 -11.54 1.71
CA ASN A 176 -5.56 -10.25 2.29
C ASN A 176 -4.28 -10.30 3.14
N TYR A 177 -4.10 -11.36 3.93
CA TYR A 177 -2.89 -11.56 4.73
C TYR A 177 -1.63 -11.61 3.87
N PHE A 178 -1.60 -12.42 2.82
CA PHE A 178 -0.42 -12.54 1.95
C PHE A 178 -0.19 -11.34 1.04
N ASN A 179 -1.22 -10.56 0.77
CA ASN A 179 -1.08 -9.34 -0.04
C ASN A 179 -0.61 -8.14 0.77
N TYR A 180 -1.09 -7.98 2.02
CA TYR A 180 -0.91 -6.74 2.77
C TYR A 180 -0.15 -6.89 4.10
N LEU A 181 -0.28 -8.03 4.80
CA LEU A 181 0.00 -8.15 6.22
C LEU A 181 1.17 -9.08 6.58
N SER A 182 1.64 -9.90 5.64
CA SER A 182 2.60 -10.98 5.90
C SER A 182 4.07 -10.51 6.05
N SER A 183 4.30 -9.21 6.14
CA SER A 183 5.63 -8.64 6.42
C SER A 183 6.16 -9.12 7.80
N PRO A 184 7.44 -9.49 7.91
CA PRO A 184 8.04 -9.81 9.21
C PRO A 184 7.96 -8.67 10.23
N PHE A 185 7.86 -7.44 9.76
CA PHE A 185 7.74 -6.27 10.63
C PHE A 185 6.33 -6.11 11.23
N THR A 186 5.31 -6.74 10.65
CA THR A 186 3.93 -6.67 11.13
C THR A 186 3.79 -7.10 12.60
N VAL A 187 4.66 -7.97 13.10
CA VAL A 187 4.68 -8.38 14.50
C VAL A 187 4.77 -7.21 15.48
N LEU A 188 5.28 -6.07 15.05
CA LEU A 188 5.40 -4.88 15.89
C LEU A 188 4.05 -4.26 16.28
N ILE A 189 2.96 -4.50 15.52
CA ILE A 189 1.63 -3.97 15.88
C ILE A 189 1.14 -4.49 17.22
N PHE A 190 1.52 -5.73 17.59
CA PHE A 190 1.12 -6.36 18.85
C PHE A 190 1.81 -5.77 20.10
N LEU A 191 2.70 -4.77 19.91
CA LEU A 191 3.27 -3.99 21.02
C LEU A 191 2.37 -2.81 21.43
N PHE A 192 1.28 -2.57 20.71
CA PHE A 192 0.34 -1.47 20.90
C PHE A 192 -1.05 -2.01 21.13
N ASP A 193 -1.94 -1.21 21.70
CA ASP A 193 -3.36 -1.54 21.76
C ASP A 193 -4.03 -1.37 20.39
N LYS A 194 -5.09 -2.14 20.10
CA LYS A 194 -5.85 -2.04 18.85
C LYS A 194 -6.34 -0.61 18.57
N ALA A 195 -6.82 0.09 19.62
CA ALA A 195 -7.27 1.47 19.50
C ALA A 195 -6.17 2.44 19.02
N ASP A 196 -4.90 2.05 19.16
CA ASP A 196 -3.72 2.82 18.73
C ASP A 196 -3.06 2.26 17.45
N ILE A 197 -3.81 1.52 16.63
CA ILE A 197 -3.29 0.89 15.41
C ILE A 197 -2.65 1.90 14.44
N SER A 198 -3.16 3.12 14.36
CA SER A 198 -2.58 4.20 13.55
C SER A 198 -1.17 4.59 14.01
N PHE A 199 -0.94 4.58 15.34
CA PHE A 199 0.38 4.82 15.91
C PHE A 199 1.31 3.61 15.72
N ALA A 200 0.79 2.39 15.86
CA ALA A 200 1.53 1.17 15.54
C ALA A 200 2.03 1.18 14.08
N ILE A 201 1.20 1.59 13.15
CA ILE A 201 1.54 1.73 11.73
C ILE A 201 2.59 2.84 11.52
N THR A 202 2.46 3.96 12.23
CA THR A 202 3.48 5.03 12.21
C THR A 202 4.84 4.49 12.65
N ALA A 203 4.89 3.68 13.71
CA ALA A 203 6.11 3.00 14.16
C ALA A 203 6.66 2.03 13.10
N LEU A 204 5.79 1.30 12.38
CA LEU A 204 6.21 0.44 11.25
C LEU A 204 6.88 1.24 10.14
N VAL A 205 6.35 2.39 9.75
CA VAL A 205 6.95 3.28 8.72
C VAL A 205 8.35 3.71 9.16
N ILE A 206 8.52 4.13 10.42
CA ILE A 206 9.83 4.51 10.97
C ILE A 206 10.81 3.35 10.89
N VAL A 207 10.44 2.16 11.37
CA VAL A 207 11.31 0.99 11.42
C VAL A 207 11.70 0.54 10.01
N LYS A 208 10.77 0.55 9.05
CA LYS A 208 11.04 0.18 7.66
C LYS A 208 11.95 1.19 6.94
N CYS A 209 11.79 2.49 7.19
CA CYS A 209 12.71 3.53 6.71
C CYS A 209 14.13 3.26 7.22
N MET A 210 14.30 3.06 8.52
CA MET A 210 15.59 2.71 9.12
C MET A 210 16.18 1.43 8.54
N ALA A 211 15.37 0.39 8.35
CA ALA A 211 15.81 -0.89 7.79
C ALA A 211 16.30 -0.75 6.34
N SER A 212 15.63 0.08 5.52
CA SER A 212 16.06 0.39 4.14
C SER A 212 17.45 1.03 4.12
N ALA A 213 17.68 2.03 4.99
CA ALA A 213 18.97 2.68 5.14
C ALA A 213 20.07 1.68 5.56
N VAL A 214 19.77 0.80 6.52
CA VAL A 214 20.71 -0.20 7.06
C VAL A 214 21.09 -1.24 6.01
N THR A 215 20.11 -1.80 5.31
CA THR A 215 20.36 -2.87 4.34
C THR A 215 21.16 -2.37 3.14
N PHE A 216 20.87 -1.17 2.65
CA PHE A 216 21.68 -0.56 1.58
C PHE A 216 23.10 -0.23 2.05
N THR A 217 23.26 0.35 3.25
CA THR A 217 24.60 0.57 3.84
C THR A 217 25.38 -0.73 4.00
N TYR A 218 24.70 -1.81 4.43
CA TYR A 218 25.30 -3.14 4.54
C TYR A 218 25.74 -3.68 3.18
N TYR A 219 24.91 -3.52 2.15
CA TYR A 219 25.25 -3.89 0.78
C TYR A 219 26.52 -3.17 0.31
N LEU A 220 26.59 -1.85 0.45
CA LEU A 220 27.76 -1.07 0.05
C LEU A 220 29.03 -1.52 0.80
N LYS A 221 28.92 -1.78 2.10
CA LYS A 221 30.03 -2.29 2.91
C LYS A 221 30.50 -3.66 2.43
N ALA A 222 29.58 -4.57 2.15
CA ALA A 222 29.90 -5.97 1.81
C ALA A 222 30.34 -6.12 0.35
N SER A 223 29.67 -5.47 -0.59
CA SER A 223 29.94 -5.53 -2.03
C SER A 223 31.21 -4.74 -2.39
N GLN A 224 31.31 -3.49 -1.93
CA GLN A 224 32.43 -2.60 -2.29
C GLN A 224 33.64 -2.74 -1.34
N LYS A 225 33.52 -3.53 -0.28
CA LYS A 225 34.59 -3.72 0.74
C LYS A 225 35.14 -2.41 1.30
N ARG A 226 34.27 -1.39 1.39
CA ARG A 226 34.63 -0.06 1.90
C ARG A 226 33.94 0.18 3.25
N HIS A 227 34.72 0.54 4.25
CA HIS A 227 34.28 0.87 5.58
C HIS A 227 34.36 2.40 5.75
N SER A 228 33.28 3.11 5.46
CA SER A 228 33.24 4.56 5.52
C SER A 228 31.87 5.06 6.00
N TYR A 229 31.84 6.13 6.75
CA TYR A 229 30.61 6.83 7.13
C TYR A 229 29.84 7.39 5.91
N VAL A 230 30.52 7.62 4.79
CA VAL A 230 29.88 7.97 3.53
C VAL A 230 28.91 6.88 3.06
N SER A 231 29.19 5.60 3.35
CA SER A 231 28.23 4.53 3.04
C SER A 231 26.91 4.71 3.81
N ALA A 232 26.96 5.29 5.02
CA ALA A 232 25.76 5.58 5.80
C ALA A 232 24.93 6.69 5.16
N ALA A 233 25.56 7.75 4.63
CA ALA A 233 24.86 8.79 3.88
C ALA A 233 24.12 8.21 2.66
N PHE A 234 24.76 7.35 1.88
CA PHE A 234 24.10 6.68 0.75
C PHE A 234 22.97 5.74 1.18
N GLY A 235 23.07 5.14 2.37
CA GLY A 235 21.94 4.41 2.95
C GLY A 235 20.74 5.30 3.26
N VAL A 236 21.00 6.52 3.73
CA VAL A 236 19.96 7.53 3.98
C VAL A 236 19.34 8.01 2.67
N PHE A 237 20.15 8.33 1.65
CA PHE A 237 19.64 8.65 0.31
C PHE A 237 18.73 7.58 -0.26
N TYR A 238 19.06 6.30 -0.06
CA TYR A 238 18.21 5.21 -0.51
C TYR A 238 16.89 5.15 0.27
N ALA A 239 16.93 5.36 1.58
CA ALA A 239 15.75 5.30 2.45
C ALA A 239 14.77 6.46 2.21
N PHE A 240 15.25 7.60 1.74
CA PHE A 240 14.47 8.81 1.49
C PHE A 240 14.33 9.16 0.00
N CYS A 241 14.58 8.20 -0.89
CA CYS A 241 14.36 8.45 -2.31
C CYS A 241 12.87 8.67 -2.61
N ALA A 242 12.56 9.31 -3.74
CA ALA A 242 11.20 9.65 -4.15
C ALA A 242 10.22 8.47 -4.13
N TYR A 243 10.70 7.24 -4.35
CA TYR A 243 9.87 6.05 -4.19
C TYR A 243 9.33 5.90 -2.77
N PHE A 244 10.17 6.09 -1.74
CA PHE A 244 9.71 6.02 -0.36
C PHE A 244 8.72 7.14 -0.06
N LEU A 245 8.99 8.35 -0.51
CA LEU A 245 8.12 9.51 -0.27
C LEU A 245 6.75 9.35 -0.94
N ALA A 246 6.71 8.79 -2.14
CA ALA A 246 5.47 8.52 -2.85
C ALA A 246 4.66 7.38 -2.22
N TYR A 247 5.35 6.34 -1.73
CA TYR A 247 4.73 5.04 -1.43
C TYR A 247 4.93 4.55 0.01
N TYR A 248 5.36 5.39 0.96
CA TYR A 248 5.56 4.99 2.37
C TYR A 248 4.29 4.42 3.02
N TRP A 249 3.14 4.89 2.57
CA TRP A 249 1.83 4.43 3.03
C TRP A 249 1.41 3.07 2.43
N ASN A 250 2.03 2.62 1.33
CA ASN A 250 1.98 1.24 0.87
C ASN A 250 3.02 0.40 1.63
N ILE A 251 2.77 0.22 2.91
CA ILE A 251 3.74 -0.24 3.89
C ILE A 251 4.39 -1.59 3.53
N MET A 252 3.68 -2.48 2.82
CA MET A 252 4.18 -3.77 2.37
C MET A 252 5.18 -3.65 1.20
N TRP A 253 5.13 -2.57 0.41
CA TRP A 253 6.06 -2.38 -0.71
C TRP A 253 7.46 -1.99 -0.25
N ILE A 254 7.58 -1.37 0.93
CA ILE A 254 8.85 -0.98 1.51
C ILE A 254 9.73 -2.20 1.83
N ASP A 255 9.13 -3.38 2.03
CA ASP A 255 9.90 -4.64 2.16
C ASP A 255 10.73 -4.94 0.90
N GLY A 256 10.24 -4.54 -0.28
CA GLY A 256 11.02 -4.60 -1.53
C GLY A 256 12.29 -3.75 -1.46
N MET A 257 12.19 -2.51 -0.96
CA MET A 257 13.37 -1.66 -0.73
C MET A 257 14.33 -2.28 0.29
N ILE A 258 13.83 -2.82 1.40
CA ILE A 258 14.65 -3.41 2.46
C ILE A 258 15.41 -4.63 1.95
N LEU A 259 14.76 -5.49 1.18
CA LEU A 259 15.30 -6.80 0.79
C LEU A 259 16.09 -6.77 -0.52
N LEU A 260 15.84 -5.81 -1.42
CA LEU A 260 16.58 -5.70 -2.70
C LEU A 260 18.09 -5.64 -2.52
N PRO A 261 18.69 -4.82 -1.62
CA PRO A 261 20.12 -4.81 -1.40
C PRO A 261 20.68 -6.16 -0.97
N LEU A 262 19.93 -6.95 -0.20
CA LEU A 262 20.33 -8.29 0.25
C LEU A 262 20.20 -9.33 -0.87
N ILE A 263 19.15 -9.24 -1.69
CA ILE A 263 18.97 -10.08 -2.89
C ILE A 263 20.14 -9.87 -3.84
N VAL A 264 20.44 -8.61 -4.15
CA VAL A 264 21.55 -8.24 -5.05
C VAL A 264 22.90 -8.73 -4.49
N LEU A 265 23.16 -8.51 -3.22
CA LEU A 265 24.37 -9.03 -2.57
C LEU A 265 24.46 -10.57 -2.64
N GLY A 266 23.31 -11.24 -2.48
CA GLY A 266 23.20 -12.69 -2.61
C GLY A 266 23.51 -13.17 -4.03
N ILE A 267 23.04 -12.45 -5.06
CA ILE A 267 23.38 -12.73 -6.47
C ILE A 267 24.89 -12.55 -6.70
N GLU A 268 25.49 -11.48 -6.20
CA GLU A 268 26.95 -11.26 -6.30
C GLU A 268 27.73 -12.40 -5.65
N GLN A 269 27.30 -12.87 -4.47
CA GLN A 269 27.94 -14.02 -3.78
C GLN A 269 27.75 -15.32 -4.57
N LEU A 270 26.60 -15.53 -5.19
CA LEU A 270 26.32 -16.70 -6.01
C LEU A 270 27.22 -16.72 -7.26
N VAL A 271 27.32 -15.59 -7.96
CA VAL A 271 28.16 -15.48 -9.17
C VAL A 271 29.64 -15.62 -8.82
N ASN A 272 30.11 -14.97 -7.75
CA ASN A 272 31.53 -15.00 -7.38
C ASN A 272 31.97 -16.32 -6.74
N ASN A 273 31.18 -16.83 -5.79
CA ASN A 273 31.55 -17.91 -4.88
C ASN A 273 30.65 -19.14 -4.96
N GLY A 274 29.59 -19.10 -5.76
CA GLY A 274 28.57 -20.16 -5.84
C GLY A 274 27.69 -20.29 -4.60
N LYS A 275 27.69 -19.31 -3.69
CA LYS A 275 26.91 -19.31 -2.44
C LYS A 275 25.57 -18.61 -2.67
N GLY A 276 24.46 -19.35 -2.67
CA GLY A 276 23.11 -18.82 -2.94
C GLY A 276 22.24 -18.61 -1.71
N ALA A 277 22.70 -18.94 -0.49
CA ALA A 277 21.87 -18.92 0.70
C ALA A 277 21.26 -17.54 1.02
N LEU A 278 22.05 -16.46 0.90
CA LEU A 278 21.57 -15.10 1.13
C LEU A 278 20.53 -14.70 0.07
N TYR A 279 20.77 -15.03 -1.19
CA TYR A 279 19.85 -14.79 -2.30
C TYR A 279 18.51 -15.50 -2.06
N THR A 280 18.57 -16.83 -1.83
CA THR A 280 17.38 -17.64 -1.59
C THR A 280 16.59 -17.14 -0.37
N GLY A 281 17.29 -16.87 0.75
CA GLY A 281 16.62 -16.40 1.98
C GLY A 281 15.98 -15.04 1.81
N ALA A 282 16.68 -14.05 1.23
CA ALA A 282 16.15 -12.71 1.04
C ALA A 282 14.98 -12.70 0.02
N LEU A 283 15.09 -13.46 -1.08
CA LEU A 283 14.01 -13.58 -2.05
C LEU A 283 12.80 -14.31 -1.46
N ALA A 284 13.01 -15.39 -0.70
CA ALA A 284 11.91 -16.10 -0.05
C ALA A 284 11.19 -15.21 0.97
N VAL A 285 11.92 -14.45 1.79
CA VAL A 285 11.29 -13.50 2.73
C VAL A 285 10.47 -12.46 1.97
N LEU A 286 10.95 -11.94 0.84
CA LEU A 286 10.21 -10.97 0.04
C LEU A 286 8.94 -11.58 -0.57
N LEU A 287 9.04 -12.78 -1.15
CA LEU A 287 7.89 -13.49 -1.71
C LEU A 287 6.83 -13.83 -0.65
N LEU A 288 7.25 -14.11 0.59
CA LEU A 288 6.35 -14.32 1.72
C LEU A 288 5.73 -13.02 2.21
N SER A 289 6.50 -11.93 2.25
CA SER A 289 6.05 -10.62 2.73
C SER A 289 5.07 -9.95 1.78
N ASN A 290 5.34 -10.05 0.48
CA ASN A 290 4.48 -9.54 -0.59
C ASN A 290 4.88 -10.20 -1.91
N TYR A 291 4.01 -11.05 -2.42
CA TYR A 291 4.26 -11.81 -3.66
C TYR A 291 4.43 -10.89 -4.88
N TYR A 292 3.72 -9.76 -4.91
CA TYR A 292 3.73 -8.82 -6.03
C TYR A 292 5.05 -8.08 -6.15
N MET A 293 5.59 -7.55 -5.05
CA MET A 293 6.95 -6.98 -5.01
C MET A 293 8.00 -8.06 -5.25
N GLY A 294 7.74 -9.29 -4.76
CA GLY A 294 8.57 -10.47 -5.02
C GLY A 294 8.65 -10.81 -6.51
N TYR A 295 7.53 -10.71 -7.25
CA TYR A 295 7.50 -10.90 -8.70
C TYR A 295 8.41 -9.89 -9.42
N MET A 296 8.28 -8.60 -9.12
CA MET A 296 9.15 -7.55 -9.69
C MET A 296 10.63 -7.80 -9.35
N ALA A 297 10.91 -8.22 -8.11
CA ALA A 297 12.28 -8.57 -7.70
C ALA A 297 12.81 -9.82 -8.43
N CYS A 298 11.98 -10.77 -8.83
CA CYS A 298 12.38 -11.90 -9.67
C CYS A 298 12.82 -11.42 -11.05
N ILE A 299 12.06 -10.53 -11.71
CA ILE A 299 12.46 -9.95 -13.00
C ILE A 299 13.82 -9.24 -12.85
N PHE A 300 13.93 -8.35 -11.86
CA PHE A 300 15.18 -7.63 -11.62
C PHE A 300 16.35 -8.57 -11.30
N SER A 301 16.12 -9.65 -10.56
CA SER A 301 17.14 -10.64 -10.21
C SER A 301 17.73 -11.32 -11.44
N VAL A 302 16.89 -11.65 -12.44
CA VAL A 302 17.36 -12.20 -13.72
C VAL A 302 18.24 -11.19 -14.46
N LEU A 303 17.76 -9.96 -14.59
CA LEU A 303 18.49 -8.88 -15.25
C LEU A 303 19.82 -8.59 -14.58
N TYR A 304 19.83 -8.45 -13.25
CA TYR A 304 21.02 -8.17 -12.49
C TYR A 304 22.02 -9.35 -12.48
N PHE A 305 21.51 -10.59 -12.40
CA PHE A 305 22.36 -11.78 -12.52
C PHE A 305 23.12 -11.82 -13.84
N LEU A 306 22.42 -11.60 -14.96
CA LEU A 306 23.05 -11.56 -16.29
C LEU A 306 24.04 -10.41 -16.38
N ALA A 307 23.67 -9.22 -15.96
CA ALA A 307 24.48 -8.02 -15.94
C ALA A 307 25.78 -8.24 -15.10
N TYR A 308 25.63 -8.72 -13.88
CA TYR A 308 26.77 -8.95 -12.99
C TYR A 308 27.69 -10.07 -13.48
N PHE A 309 27.10 -11.12 -14.04
CA PHE A 309 27.89 -12.17 -14.67
C PHE A 309 28.70 -11.61 -15.86
N LEU A 310 28.06 -10.87 -16.77
CA LEU A 310 28.76 -10.22 -17.90
C LEU A 310 29.86 -9.29 -17.41
N MET A 311 29.62 -8.52 -16.37
CA MET A 311 30.60 -7.59 -15.80
C MET A 311 31.82 -8.31 -15.22
N THR A 312 31.66 -9.45 -14.57
CA THR A 312 32.71 -10.14 -13.79
C THR A 312 33.33 -11.35 -14.50
N ALA A 313 32.74 -11.84 -15.60
CA ALA A 313 33.24 -13.00 -16.32
C ALA A 313 34.67 -12.76 -16.84
N LYS A 314 35.57 -13.62 -16.44
CA LYS A 314 36.96 -13.64 -16.97
C LYS A 314 37.02 -14.47 -18.23
N PRO A 315 37.81 -14.08 -19.25
CA PRO A 315 38.06 -14.94 -20.40
C PRO A 315 38.63 -16.29 -19.92
N ARG A 316 38.14 -17.38 -20.50
CA ARG A 316 38.66 -18.71 -20.21
C ARG A 316 40.06 -18.81 -20.80
N PRO A 317 41.08 -19.22 -20.05
CA PRO A 317 42.35 -19.62 -20.68
C PRO A 317 42.04 -20.82 -21.56
N GLU A 318 42.27 -20.71 -22.86
CA GLU A 318 42.21 -21.84 -23.77
C GLU A 318 43.17 -22.91 -23.27
N LYS A 319 42.61 -24.02 -22.75
CA LYS A 319 43.39 -25.23 -22.59
C LYS A 319 43.65 -25.78 -23.99
N SER A 320 44.85 -25.51 -24.50
CA SER A 320 45.33 -26.10 -25.73
C SER A 320 45.37 -27.62 -25.58
N GLY A 321 44.60 -28.35 -26.44
CA GLY A 321 44.95 -29.70 -26.76
C GLY A 321 43.89 -30.80 -26.66
N GLU A 322 42.72 -30.62 -26.02
CA GLU A 322 41.70 -31.67 -26.02
C GLU A 322 40.62 -31.44 -27.10
N LYS A 323 40.68 -32.15 -28.22
CA LYS A 323 39.63 -32.23 -29.20
C LYS A 323 38.53 -33.14 -28.65
N LEU A 324 37.52 -32.53 -27.99
CA LEU A 324 36.32 -33.24 -27.57
C LEU A 324 35.45 -33.59 -28.79
N THR A 325 34.92 -34.79 -28.83
CA THR A 325 33.91 -35.17 -29.82
C THR A 325 32.64 -34.33 -29.62
N THR A 326 31.83 -34.17 -30.68
CA THR A 326 30.61 -33.37 -30.63
C THR A 326 29.64 -33.87 -29.54
N ARG A 327 29.56 -35.21 -29.32
CA ARG A 327 28.75 -35.85 -28.28
C ARG A 327 29.27 -35.55 -26.85
N GLU A 328 30.57 -35.52 -26.68
CA GLU A 328 31.20 -35.16 -25.39
C GLU A 328 31.05 -33.67 -25.07
N LYS A 329 31.11 -32.79 -26.10
CA LYS A 329 30.90 -31.36 -26.00
C LYS A 329 29.52 -31.00 -25.49
N TYR A 330 28.50 -31.70 -25.87
CA TYR A 330 27.10 -31.52 -25.47
C TYR A 330 26.64 -32.47 -24.37
N SER A 331 27.52 -33.27 -23.76
CA SER A 331 27.17 -34.05 -22.58
C SER A 331 26.81 -33.18 -21.41
N ALA A 332 25.80 -33.52 -20.59
CA ALA A 332 25.37 -32.77 -19.42
C ALA A 332 26.55 -32.45 -18.46
N LYS A 333 27.51 -33.40 -18.34
CA LYS A 333 28.71 -33.23 -17.51
C LYS A 333 29.66 -32.14 -18.02
N ASN A 334 29.84 -31.99 -19.33
CA ASN A 334 30.65 -30.96 -19.95
C ASN A 334 29.94 -29.62 -20.06
N LEU A 335 28.62 -29.64 -20.31
CA LEU A 335 27.76 -28.46 -20.24
C LEU A 335 27.83 -27.79 -18.83
N MET A 336 27.74 -28.59 -17.77
CA MET A 336 27.85 -28.10 -16.39
C MET A 336 29.27 -27.65 -15.99
N ARG A 337 30.30 -28.02 -16.75
CA ARG A 337 31.64 -27.48 -16.61
C ARG A 337 31.78 -26.07 -17.21
N HIS A 338 30.84 -25.64 -18.07
CA HIS A 338 30.86 -24.29 -18.60
C HIS A 338 30.52 -23.28 -17.50
N PRO A 339 31.35 -22.29 -17.21
CA PRO A 339 31.17 -21.40 -16.07
C PRO A 339 29.82 -20.68 -16.05
N PHE A 340 29.33 -20.25 -17.20
CA PHE A 340 28.05 -19.60 -17.37
C PHE A 340 26.89 -20.54 -17.04
N LEU A 341 26.86 -21.69 -17.70
CA LEU A 341 25.77 -22.68 -17.53
C LEU A 341 25.68 -23.19 -16.09
N ASN A 342 26.84 -23.41 -15.44
CA ASN A 342 26.86 -23.82 -14.03
C ASN A 342 26.25 -22.73 -13.13
N ARG A 343 26.56 -21.45 -13.38
CA ARG A 343 25.98 -20.34 -12.60
C ARG A 343 24.50 -20.16 -12.89
N CYS A 344 24.09 -20.27 -14.14
CA CYS A 344 22.67 -20.26 -14.52
C CYS A 344 21.89 -21.39 -13.81
N ALA A 345 22.43 -22.61 -13.83
CA ALA A 345 21.78 -23.75 -13.16
C ALA A 345 21.69 -23.55 -11.64
N ARG A 346 22.73 -22.99 -11.02
CA ARG A 346 22.69 -22.62 -9.60
C ARG A 346 21.69 -21.51 -9.33
N PHE A 347 21.71 -20.43 -10.13
CA PHE A 347 20.76 -19.33 -10.01
C PHE A 347 19.32 -19.85 -10.12
N ALA A 348 19.01 -20.64 -11.15
CA ALA A 348 17.69 -21.24 -11.32
C ALA A 348 17.33 -22.16 -10.14
N GLY A 349 18.25 -23.02 -9.69
CA GLY A 349 18.01 -23.93 -8.57
C GLY A 349 17.73 -23.18 -7.25
N PHE A 350 18.49 -22.12 -6.95
CA PHE A 350 18.28 -21.29 -5.76
C PHE A 350 17.01 -20.42 -5.86
N SER A 351 16.65 -19.95 -7.07
CA SER A 351 15.38 -19.25 -7.33
C SER A 351 14.18 -20.17 -7.15
N LEU A 352 14.23 -21.38 -7.72
CA LEU A 352 13.19 -22.39 -7.54
C LEU A 352 13.05 -22.82 -6.07
N LEU A 353 14.16 -22.92 -5.35
CA LEU A 353 14.13 -23.19 -3.91
C LEU A 353 13.45 -22.07 -3.14
N ALA A 354 13.71 -20.79 -3.48
CA ALA A 354 13.01 -19.66 -2.88
C ALA A 354 11.51 -19.71 -3.15
N GLY A 355 11.10 -19.94 -4.40
CA GLY A 355 9.69 -20.13 -4.76
C GLY A 355 9.06 -21.34 -4.08
N GLY A 356 9.76 -22.47 -3.99
CA GLY A 356 9.30 -23.65 -3.30
C GLY A 356 9.09 -23.46 -1.80
N LEU A 357 9.97 -22.72 -1.14
CA LEU A 357 9.80 -22.33 0.27
C LEU A 357 8.55 -21.48 0.49
N CYS A 358 8.10 -20.74 -0.53
CA CYS A 358 6.96 -19.83 -0.48
C CYS A 358 5.71 -20.42 -1.17
N ALA A 359 5.70 -21.70 -1.58
CA ALA A 359 4.58 -22.30 -2.28
C ALA A 359 3.28 -22.27 -1.46
N VAL A 360 3.38 -22.30 -0.13
CA VAL A 360 2.23 -22.16 0.80
C VAL A 360 1.52 -20.81 0.65
N THR A 361 2.24 -19.77 0.23
CA THR A 361 1.69 -18.45 -0.10
C THR A 361 1.28 -18.36 -1.56
N LEU A 362 2.19 -18.72 -2.47
CA LEU A 362 2.04 -18.47 -3.89
C LEU A 362 0.90 -19.26 -4.54
N LEU A 363 0.68 -20.53 -4.14
CA LEU A 363 -0.36 -21.36 -4.76
C LEU A 363 -1.78 -20.90 -4.37
N PRO A 364 -2.13 -20.70 -3.09
CA PRO A 364 -3.44 -20.15 -2.74
C PRO A 364 -3.69 -18.79 -3.38
N THR A 365 -2.70 -17.88 -3.33
CA THR A 365 -2.80 -16.54 -3.91
C THR A 365 -3.08 -16.61 -5.43
N TYR A 366 -2.40 -17.51 -6.15
CA TYR A 366 -2.67 -17.71 -7.58
C TYR A 366 -4.13 -18.09 -7.87
N PHE A 367 -4.71 -19.00 -7.08
CA PHE A 367 -6.11 -19.39 -7.27
C PHE A 367 -7.08 -18.27 -6.90
N LEU A 368 -6.77 -17.46 -5.89
CA LEU A 368 -7.60 -16.33 -5.49
C LEU A 368 -7.57 -15.19 -6.53
N LEU A 369 -6.40 -14.86 -7.04
CA LEU A 369 -6.25 -13.82 -8.07
C LEU A 369 -7.03 -14.11 -9.35
N ARG A 370 -7.29 -15.38 -9.66
CA ARG A 370 -8.14 -15.75 -10.82
C ARG A 370 -9.61 -15.35 -10.66
N GLY A 371 -10.07 -15.05 -9.46
CA GLY A 371 -11.41 -14.56 -9.18
C GLY A 371 -11.45 -13.03 -8.92
N SER A 372 -10.32 -12.34 -9.08
CA SER A 372 -10.21 -10.91 -8.91
C SER A 372 -9.92 -10.22 -10.26
N SER A 373 -10.10 -8.91 -10.31
CA SER A 373 -9.80 -8.07 -11.48
C SER A 373 -8.34 -8.09 -11.95
N ALA A 374 -7.41 -8.61 -11.15
CA ALA A 374 -5.99 -8.68 -11.50
C ALA A 374 -5.65 -9.56 -12.73
N THR A 375 -6.62 -10.29 -13.28
CA THR A 375 -6.43 -11.17 -14.45
C THR A 375 -7.35 -10.83 -15.63
N SER A 376 -8.10 -9.73 -15.57
CA SER A 376 -9.07 -9.33 -16.60
C SER A 376 -8.44 -8.55 -17.76
N ASP A 377 -7.25 -7.94 -17.56
CA ASP A 377 -6.59 -7.13 -18.59
C ASP A 377 -6.00 -7.94 -19.74
N SER A 378 -6.07 -7.40 -20.96
CA SER A 378 -5.45 -7.96 -22.15
C SER A 378 -4.10 -7.29 -22.46
N PHE A 379 -3.19 -8.04 -23.12
CA PHE A 379 -1.89 -7.48 -23.53
C PHE A 379 -2.08 -6.31 -24.48
N PRO A 380 -1.37 -5.18 -24.30
CA PRO A 380 -1.51 -4.00 -25.17
C PRO A 380 -1.25 -4.33 -26.63
N THR A 381 -2.13 -3.89 -27.50
CA THR A 381 -2.01 -4.06 -28.96
C THR A 381 -1.20 -2.93 -29.60
N THR A 382 -1.09 -1.79 -28.96
CA THR A 382 -0.30 -0.61 -29.36
C THR A 382 0.81 -0.34 -28.37
N PHE A 383 1.93 0.20 -28.85
CA PHE A 383 3.03 0.64 -28.00
C PHE A 383 2.92 2.15 -27.78
N GLU A 384 2.74 2.54 -26.53
CA GLU A 384 2.59 3.95 -26.14
C GLU A 384 3.76 4.36 -25.25
N SER A 385 4.22 5.59 -25.41
CA SER A 385 5.23 6.26 -24.60
C SER A 385 4.52 7.19 -23.63
N TYR A 386 4.90 7.18 -22.36
CA TYR A 386 4.25 7.98 -21.32
C TYR A 386 4.86 9.37 -21.15
N PHE A 387 6.14 9.57 -21.50
CA PHE A 387 6.85 10.82 -21.24
C PHE A 387 8.05 11.01 -22.16
N THR A 388 8.56 12.23 -22.25
CA THR A 388 9.77 12.54 -23.00
C THR A 388 11.04 12.30 -22.17
N ILE A 389 12.20 12.28 -22.83
CA ILE A 389 13.50 12.19 -22.13
C ILE A 389 13.75 13.40 -21.22
N PHE A 390 13.20 14.56 -21.52
CA PHE A 390 13.32 15.75 -20.67
C PHE A 390 12.51 15.59 -19.39
N ASP A 391 11.30 15.04 -19.47
CA ASP A 391 10.46 14.70 -18.32
C ASP A 391 11.19 13.72 -17.39
N PHE A 392 11.76 12.67 -17.97
CA PHE A 392 12.54 11.69 -17.23
C PHE A 392 13.75 12.30 -16.51
N LEU A 393 14.49 13.18 -17.14
CA LEU A 393 15.61 13.87 -16.51
C LEU A 393 15.13 14.80 -15.40
N THR A 394 13.98 15.45 -15.59
CA THR A 394 13.36 16.30 -14.56
C THR A 394 13.00 15.52 -13.31
N SER A 395 12.56 14.25 -13.43
CA SER A 395 12.24 13.37 -12.29
C SER A 395 13.41 13.10 -11.33
N HIS A 396 14.62 13.55 -11.66
CA HIS A 396 15.79 13.47 -10.78
C HIS A 396 16.05 14.76 -9.98
N LEU A 397 15.26 15.80 -10.15
CA LEU A 397 15.44 17.07 -9.45
C LEU A 397 14.81 17.02 -8.04
N SER A 398 15.29 17.89 -7.17
CA SER A 398 14.85 17.97 -5.77
C SER A 398 13.46 18.61 -5.64
N ALA A 399 12.76 18.26 -4.57
CA ALA A 399 11.49 18.88 -4.16
C ALA A 399 10.40 18.86 -5.26
N LEU A 400 10.36 17.80 -6.07
CA LEU A 400 9.27 17.55 -7.00
C LEU A 400 8.09 16.91 -6.29
N GLU A 401 6.90 17.22 -6.76
CA GLU A 401 5.70 16.52 -6.33
C GLU A 401 5.75 15.04 -6.75
N THR A 402 5.36 14.15 -5.84
CA THR A 402 5.38 12.72 -6.12
C THR A 402 4.17 12.30 -6.96
N THR A 403 4.41 11.48 -7.97
CA THR A 403 3.36 10.93 -8.83
C THR A 403 2.70 9.74 -8.14
N ILE A 404 1.37 9.80 -7.99
CA ILE A 404 0.54 8.71 -7.42
C ILE A 404 -0.60 8.31 -8.37
N ARG A 405 -1.01 9.15 -9.31
CA ARG A 405 -2.01 8.82 -10.34
C ARG A 405 -1.38 8.17 -11.55
N SER A 406 -2.12 7.26 -12.20
CA SER A 406 -1.68 6.53 -13.41
C SER A 406 -2.13 7.18 -14.70
N SER A 407 -3.03 8.16 -14.63
CA SER A 407 -3.59 8.89 -15.77
C SER A 407 -3.33 10.38 -15.66
N GLY A 408 -3.29 11.05 -16.81
CA GLY A 408 -2.98 12.47 -16.95
C GLY A 408 -1.63 12.73 -17.62
N ASP A 409 -1.34 13.99 -17.96
CA ASP A 409 -0.13 14.40 -18.70
C ASP A 409 1.16 14.36 -17.86
N ASP A 410 1.05 13.98 -16.57
CA ASP A 410 2.09 14.15 -15.55
C ASP A 410 2.59 12.84 -14.94
N VAL A 411 2.39 11.71 -15.63
CA VAL A 411 2.76 10.40 -15.09
C VAL A 411 4.28 10.17 -15.24
N LEU A 412 5.03 10.54 -14.20
CA LEU A 412 6.49 10.40 -14.14
C LEU A 412 6.95 9.42 -13.07
N PRO A 413 8.06 8.69 -13.28
CA PRO A 413 8.57 7.76 -12.28
C PRO A 413 9.16 8.49 -11.06
N ASN A 414 8.86 8.01 -9.85
CA ASN A 414 9.40 8.51 -8.60
C ASN A 414 10.85 8.00 -8.41
N ILE A 415 11.84 8.72 -8.97
CA ILE A 415 13.24 8.27 -9.04
C ILE A 415 14.28 9.24 -8.48
N TYR A 416 13.87 10.39 -7.95
CA TYR A 416 14.80 11.26 -7.23
C TYR A 416 15.46 10.52 -6.07
N CYS A 417 16.76 10.64 -5.94
CA CYS A 417 17.56 10.05 -4.86
C CYS A 417 18.73 10.98 -4.49
N ASP A 418 18.38 12.22 -4.20
CA ASP A 418 19.25 13.35 -3.88
C ASP A 418 20.07 13.89 -5.08
N VAL A 419 20.56 15.13 -4.94
CA VAL A 419 21.28 15.87 -5.99
C VAL A 419 22.72 15.36 -6.18
N LEU A 420 23.32 14.80 -5.12
CA LEU A 420 24.70 14.28 -5.22
C LEU A 420 24.89 13.23 -6.35
N PRO A 421 23.98 12.27 -6.57
CA PRO A 421 24.03 11.34 -7.69
C PRO A 421 24.05 12.02 -9.07
N LEU A 422 23.39 13.17 -9.24
CA LEU A 422 23.42 13.93 -10.49
C LEU A 422 24.84 14.32 -10.89
N LEU A 423 25.69 14.64 -9.91
CA LEU A 423 27.10 14.92 -10.16
C LEU A 423 27.90 13.63 -10.30
N LEU A 424 27.67 12.62 -9.45
CA LEU A 424 28.53 11.45 -9.36
C LEU A 424 28.31 10.44 -10.48
N VAL A 425 27.11 10.30 -11.05
CA VAL A 425 26.85 9.35 -12.14
C VAL A 425 27.58 9.77 -13.44
N PRO A 426 27.49 11.02 -13.92
CA PRO A 426 28.31 11.45 -15.05
C PRO A 426 29.83 11.33 -14.75
N LEU A 427 30.27 11.68 -13.52
CA LEU A 427 31.66 11.52 -13.12
C LEU A 427 32.10 10.05 -13.10
N TYR A 428 31.21 9.13 -12.73
CA TYR A 428 31.48 7.68 -12.85
C TYR A 428 31.67 7.28 -14.32
N LEU A 429 30.86 7.81 -15.23
CA LEU A 429 30.91 7.48 -16.65
C LEU A 429 32.19 7.98 -17.33
N ILE A 430 32.69 9.18 -17.00
CA ILE A 430 33.92 9.73 -17.57
C ILE A 430 35.20 9.21 -16.91
N ASN A 431 35.12 8.58 -15.72
CA ASN A 431 36.25 8.10 -14.97
C ASN A 431 36.99 6.97 -15.72
N ARG A 432 38.24 7.23 -16.14
CA ARG A 432 39.08 6.28 -16.92
C ARG A 432 39.52 5.04 -16.16
N ARG A 433 39.45 5.04 -14.82
CA ARG A 433 39.81 3.89 -13.97
C ARG A 433 38.67 2.86 -13.82
N ILE A 434 37.48 3.20 -14.28
CA ILE A 434 36.34 2.28 -14.30
C ILE A 434 36.28 1.65 -15.68
N SER A 435 36.16 0.33 -15.72
CA SER A 435 36.20 -0.41 -16.99
C SER A 435 35.01 -0.06 -17.87
N LEU A 436 35.22 0.04 -19.17
CA LEU A 436 34.14 0.28 -20.14
C LEU A 436 33.06 -0.80 -20.07
N ARG A 437 33.45 -2.04 -19.80
CA ARG A 437 32.52 -3.16 -19.65
C ARG A 437 31.58 -2.94 -18.47
N GLU A 438 32.08 -2.48 -17.32
CA GLU A 438 31.27 -2.16 -16.15
C GLU A 438 30.28 -1.02 -16.46
N LYS A 439 30.77 0.06 -17.07
CA LYS A 439 29.94 1.20 -17.46
C LYS A 439 28.83 0.79 -18.43
N ALA A 440 29.19 0.05 -19.48
CA ALA A 440 28.23 -0.41 -20.48
C ALA A 440 27.11 -1.26 -19.87
N VAL A 441 27.47 -2.18 -18.94
CA VAL A 441 26.46 -3.02 -18.28
C VAL A 441 25.51 -2.18 -17.44
N TYR A 442 25.99 -1.23 -16.65
CA TYR A 442 25.12 -0.36 -15.84
C TYR A 442 24.27 0.57 -16.71
N ILE A 443 24.84 1.14 -17.80
CA ILE A 443 24.07 1.96 -18.73
C ILE A 443 22.94 1.14 -19.38
N VAL A 444 23.21 -0.09 -19.81
CA VAL A 444 22.20 -0.96 -20.42
C VAL A 444 21.09 -1.28 -19.41
N LEU A 445 21.43 -1.54 -18.13
CA LEU A 445 20.41 -1.74 -17.09
C LEU A 445 19.55 -0.48 -16.88
N LEU A 446 20.17 0.70 -16.80
CA LEU A 446 19.44 1.96 -16.62
C LEU A 446 18.54 2.27 -17.83
N LEU A 447 19.04 2.07 -19.05
CA LEU A 447 18.26 2.27 -20.27
C LEU A 447 17.12 1.26 -20.39
N PHE A 448 17.32 0.02 -19.94
CA PHE A 448 16.26 -0.96 -19.90
C PHE A 448 15.15 -0.55 -18.90
N LEU A 449 15.51 -0.04 -17.72
CA LEU A 449 14.52 0.46 -16.75
C LEU A 449 13.85 1.73 -17.27
N LEU A 450 14.57 2.65 -17.91
CA LEU A 450 13.98 3.82 -18.57
C LEU A 450 12.94 3.38 -19.61
N PHE A 451 13.29 2.44 -20.49
CA PHE A 451 12.36 1.87 -21.46
C PHE A 451 11.16 1.20 -20.78
N SER A 452 11.40 0.55 -19.62
CA SER A 452 10.33 -0.08 -18.84
C SER A 452 9.38 0.92 -18.18
N PHE A 453 9.86 2.11 -17.86
CA PHE A 453 8.99 3.20 -17.35
C PHE A 453 8.19 3.85 -18.49
N ASP A 454 8.81 4.07 -19.63
CA ASP A 454 8.21 4.82 -20.72
C ASP A 454 7.23 4.00 -21.57
N ASN A 455 7.37 2.68 -21.62
CA ASN A 455 6.59 1.83 -22.51
C ASN A 455 5.46 1.08 -21.80
N ASN A 456 4.22 1.21 -22.30
CA ASN A 456 3.02 0.58 -21.74
C ASN A 456 3.10 -0.94 -21.66
N ALA A 457 3.63 -1.64 -22.69
CA ALA A 457 3.77 -3.09 -22.67
C ALA A 457 4.79 -3.58 -21.62
N MET A 458 5.89 -2.83 -21.44
CA MET A 458 6.84 -3.12 -20.37
C MET A 458 6.25 -2.84 -18.99
N ASN A 459 5.51 -1.74 -18.85
CA ASN A 459 4.78 -1.42 -17.63
C ASN A 459 3.80 -2.54 -17.26
N PHE A 460 3.02 -3.04 -18.24
CA PHE A 460 2.13 -4.19 -18.09
C PHE A 460 2.86 -5.46 -17.60
N ILE A 461 4.02 -5.80 -18.19
CA ILE A 461 4.84 -6.94 -17.77
C ILE A 461 5.35 -6.78 -16.34
N TRP A 462 5.86 -5.61 -15.97
CA TRP A 462 6.36 -5.36 -14.63
C TRP A 462 5.27 -5.45 -13.56
N HIS A 463 4.04 -5.12 -13.91
CA HIS A 463 2.86 -5.19 -13.04
C HIS A 463 2.12 -6.54 -13.08
N ALA A 464 2.82 -7.63 -13.47
CA ALA A 464 2.28 -8.99 -13.50
C ALA A 464 1.12 -9.17 -14.48
N PHE A 465 1.23 -8.56 -15.66
CA PHE A 465 0.25 -8.63 -16.74
C PHE A 465 -1.08 -7.95 -16.40
N HIS A 466 -0.99 -6.83 -15.71
CA HIS A 466 -2.10 -5.98 -15.33
C HIS A 466 -1.66 -4.50 -15.41
N PHE A 467 -2.58 -3.59 -15.75
CA PHE A 467 -2.33 -2.15 -15.63
C PHE A 467 -2.67 -1.69 -14.20
N PRO A 468 -1.78 -0.95 -13.55
CA PRO A 468 -2.11 -0.38 -12.25
C PRO A 468 -3.18 0.70 -12.41
N ASN A 469 -4.27 0.61 -11.65
CA ASN A 469 -5.33 1.62 -11.64
C ASN A 469 -4.80 2.98 -11.16
N ASP A 470 -3.87 2.98 -10.21
CA ASP A 470 -3.08 4.12 -9.74
C ASP A 470 -1.72 3.62 -9.25
N LEU A 471 -0.86 4.50 -8.77
CA LEU A 471 0.45 4.17 -8.20
C LEU A 471 1.39 3.54 -9.24
N PRO A 472 1.75 4.28 -10.29
CA PRO A 472 2.55 3.76 -11.40
C PRO A 472 4.00 3.47 -10.98
N PHE A 473 4.71 2.68 -11.78
CA PHE A 473 6.15 2.44 -11.66
C PHE A 473 6.59 1.92 -10.28
N ARG A 474 5.85 0.96 -9.72
CA ARG A 474 6.09 0.37 -8.39
C ARG A 474 7.48 -0.25 -8.23
N PHE A 475 8.24 -0.41 -9.31
CA PHE A 475 9.61 -0.93 -9.34
C PHE A 475 10.70 0.17 -9.40
N SER A 476 10.33 1.47 -9.31
CA SER A 476 11.29 2.58 -9.48
C SER A 476 12.40 2.63 -8.41
N TYR A 477 12.20 2.04 -7.22
CA TYR A 477 13.26 1.88 -6.23
C TYR A 477 14.47 1.06 -6.72
N MET A 478 14.28 0.20 -7.72
CA MET A 478 15.36 -0.57 -8.34
C MET A 478 16.27 0.32 -9.18
N TYR A 479 15.69 1.34 -9.82
CA TYR A 479 16.43 2.38 -10.52
C TYR A 479 17.26 3.21 -9.53
N CYS A 480 16.63 3.71 -8.45
CA CYS A 480 17.31 4.44 -7.39
C CYS A 480 18.49 3.65 -6.81
N PHE A 481 18.28 2.33 -6.58
CA PHE A 481 19.33 1.42 -6.13
C PHE A 481 20.56 1.44 -7.08
N LEU A 482 20.34 1.29 -8.39
CA LEU A 482 21.43 1.27 -9.39
C LEU A 482 22.14 2.61 -9.48
N VAL A 483 21.39 3.71 -9.52
CA VAL A 483 21.94 5.09 -9.57
C VAL A 483 22.84 5.35 -8.35
N LEU A 484 22.38 5.01 -7.16
CA LEU A 484 23.16 5.17 -5.93
C LEU A 484 24.40 4.27 -5.88
N VAL A 485 24.31 3.05 -6.41
CA VAL A 485 25.48 2.16 -6.52
C VAL A 485 26.54 2.75 -7.48
N MET A 486 26.11 3.25 -8.64
CA MET A 486 27.01 3.91 -9.59
C MET A 486 27.65 5.16 -8.99
N ALA A 487 26.84 6.01 -8.36
CA ALA A 487 27.28 7.23 -7.67
C ALA A 487 28.32 6.90 -6.57
N PHE A 488 28.05 5.91 -5.73
CA PHE A 488 28.99 5.48 -4.70
C PHE A 488 30.31 4.96 -5.28
N ARG A 489 30.27 4.18 -6.36
CA ARG A 489 31.47 3.72 -7.07
C ARG A 489 32.26 4.88 -7.68
N GLY A 490 31.57 5.89 -8.23
CA GLY A 490 32.18 7.14 -8.71
C GLY A 490 32.90 7.88 -7.57
N LEU A 491 32.22 8.05 -6.45
CA LEU A 491 32.78 8.71 -5.26
C LEU A 491 33.99 7.97 -4.69
N CYS A 492 34.00 6.64 -4.69
CA CYS A 492 35.15 5.83 -4.24
C CYS A 492 36.41 6.07 -5.11
N ARG A 493 36.22 6.58 -6.32
CA ARG A 493 37.31 6.86 -7.28
C ARG A 493 37.43 8.36 -7.63
N MET A 494 36.91 9.23 -6.79
CA MET A 494 36.88 10.68 -7.01
C MET A 494 38.28 11.28 -7.22
N ARG A 495 39.31 10.73 -6.60
CA ARG A 495 40.68 11.21 -6.75
C ARG A 495 41.27 11.03 -8.15
N ASP A 496 40.66 10.18 -8.97
CA ASP A 496 41.06 9.93 -10.35
C ASP A 496 40.33 10.88 -11.35
N ILE A 497 39.51 11.81 -10.87
CA ILE A 497 38.73 12.79 -11.64
C ILE A 497 39.42 14.15 -11.56
N ALA A 498 39.47 14.89 -12.66
CA ALA A 498 39.99 16.26 -12.63
C ALA A 498 38.96 17.24 -12.06
N TYR A 499 39.40 18.26 -11.33
CA TYR A 499 38.53 19.28 -10.76
C TYR A 499 37.66 19.98 -11.82
N LYS A 500 38.17 20.20 -13.01
CA LYS A 500 37.43 20.78 -14.15
C LYS A 500 36.25 19.92 -14.59
N ASP A 501 36.38 18.59 -14.48
CA ASP A 501 35.28 17.69 -14.87
C ASP A 501 34.11 17.78 -13.89
N ILE A 502 34.38 17.99 -12.59
CA ILE A 502 33.37 18.21 -11.55
C ILE A 502 32.59 19.50 -11.85
N VAL A 503 33.33 20.58 -12.13
CA VAL A 503 32.73 21.90 -12.45
C VAL A 503 31.94 21.81 -13.75
N PHE A 504 32.49 21.14 -14.78
CA PHE A 504 31.80 20.97 -16.06
C PHE A 504 30.47 20.22 -15.92
N VAL A 505 30.44 19.12 -15.15
CA VAL A 505 29.20 18.37 -14.88
C VAL A 505 28.20 19.22 -14.10
N ALA A 506 28.65 19.97 -13.09
CA ALA A 506 27.77 20.87 -12.31
C ALA A 506 27.17 21.97 -13.19
N LEU A 507 27.98 22.58 -14.08
CA LEU A 507 27.50 23.57 -15.03
C LEU A 507 26.51 22.97 -16.06
N GLY A 508 26.73 21.72 -16.47
CA GLY A 508 25.82 21.01 -17.37
C GLY A 508 24.44 20.82 -16.74
N TRP A 509 24.38 20.40 -15.47
CA TRP A 509 23.12 20.27 -14.75
C TRP A 509 22.47 21.63 -14.45
N LEU A 510 23.26 22.63 -14.13
CA LEU A 510 22.75 23.98 -13.92
C LEU A 510 22.09 24.52 -15.20
N LEU A 511 22.77 24.34 -16.35
CA LEU A 511 22.21 24.69 -17.63
C LEU A 511 20.92 23.90 -17.93
N TYR A 512 20.91 22.59 -17.63
CA TYR A 512 19.72 21.76 -17.80
C TYR A 512 18.55 22.30 -16.98
N VAL A 513 18.74 22.62 -15.69
CA VAL A 513 17.68 23.15 -14.81
C VAL A 513 17.09 24.45 -15.37
N ILE A 514 17.97 25.36 -15.85
CA ILE A 514 17.53 26.63 -16.46
C ILE A 514 16.72 26.39 -17.76
N VAL A 515 17.14 25.44 -18.58
CA VAL A 515 16.43 25.08 -19.82
C VAL A 515 15.12 24.38 -19.50
N ALA A 516 15.12 23.43 -18.56
CA ALA A 516 13.94 22.68 -18.14
C ALA A 516 12.83 23.61 -17.60
N GLN A 517 13.18 24.65 -16.87
CA GLN A 517 12.24 25.66 -16.40
C GLN A 517 11.36 26.24 -17.52
N LYS A 518 11.91 26.37 -18.71
CA LYS A 518 11.20 26.91 -19.89
C LYS A 518 10.21 25.92 -20.51
N PHE A 519 10.53 24.63 -20.47
CA PHE A 519 9.80 23.61 -21.21
C PHE A 519 8.93 22.69 -20.32
N MET A 520 9.19 22.66 -19.01
CA MET A 520 8.58 21.75 -18.06
C MET A 520 7.77 22.52 -17.00
N THR A 521 6.67 23.12 -17.43
CA THR A 521 5.90 24.04 -16.58
C THR A 521 4.96 23.34 -15.57
N THR A 522 4.64 22.08 -15.80
CA THR A 522 3.59 21.40 -15.03
C THR A 522 4.04 20.81 -13.69
N LYS A 523 5.31 20.39 -13.57
CA LYS A 523 5.82 19.75 -12.33
C LYS A 523 6.98 20.48 -11.64
N MET A 524 7.59 21.45 -12.26
CA MET A 524 8.69 22.20 -11.66
C MET A 524 8.18 23.43 -10.93
N SER A 525 8.11 23.35 -9.60
CA SER A 525 7.91 24.52 -8.76
C SER A 525 9.19 25.36 -8.66
N GLU A 526 9.06 26.65 -8.35
CA GLU A 526 10.22 27.52 -8.09
C GLU A 526 11.11 26.96 -6.97
N ILE A 527 10.51 26.32 -5.98
CA ILE A 527 11.22 25.68 -4.86
C ILE A 527 12.12 24.55 -5.40
N SER A 528 11.62 23.73 -6.31
CA SER A 528 12.40 22.63 -6.91
C SER A 528 13.65 23.17 -7.64
N ILE A 529 13.50 24.25 -8.38
CA ILE A 529 14.60 24.91 -9.10
C ILE A 529 15.64 25.44 -8.13
N TYR A 530 15.23 26.25 -7.15
CA TYR A 530 16.16 26.89 -6.21
C TYR A 530 16.86 25.87 -5.31
N VAL A 531 16.15 24.88 -4.81
CA VAL A 531 16.72 23.81 -3.97
C VAL A 531 17.71 22.98 -4.76
N THR A 532 17.37 22.56 -5.96
CA THR A 532 18.28 21.79 -6.83
C THR A 532 19.55 22.57 -7.14
N ILE A 533 19.45 23.86 -7.53
CA ILE A 533 20.61 24.72 -7.82
C ILE A 533 21.47 24.89 -6.56
N ALA A 534 20.87 25.16 -5.40
CA ALA A 534 21.59 25.34 -4.15
C ALA A 534 22.39 24.07 -3.79
N PHE A 535 21.77 22.88 -3.84
CA PHE A 535 22.47 21.64 -3.54
C PHE A 535 23.48 21.24 -4.60
N LEU A 536 23.26 21.55 -5.88
CA LEU A 536 24.27 21.37 -6.95
C LEU A 536 25.56 22.17 -6.62
N ILE A 537 25.42 23.43 -6.22
CA ILE A 537 26.54 24.28 -5.86
C ILE A 537 27.25 23.76 -4.61
N LEU A 538 26.49 23.43 -3.55
CA LEU A 538 27.02 22.94 -2.29
C LEU A 538 27.75 21.59 -2.44
N TRP A 539 27.15 20.63 -3.17
CA TRP A 539 27.78 19.35 -3.45
C TRP A 539 29.02 19.49 -4.36
N CYS A 540 28.96 20.35 -5.37
CA CYS A 540 30.12 20.67 -6.21
C CYS A 540 31.27 21.17 -5.34
N GLY A 541 31.02 22.13 -4.46
CA GLY A 541 32.00 22.67 -3.52
C GLY A 541 32.58 21.60 -2.61
N LEU A 542 31.75 20.73 -2.04
CA LEU A 542 32.18 19.63 -1.19
C LEU A 542 33.01 18.59 -1.94
N LEU A 543 32.66 18.24 -3.18
CA LEU A 543 33.43 17.33 -4.03
C LEU A 543 34.82 17.89 -4.37
N LEU A 544 34.94 19.20 -4.63
CA LEU A 544 36.21 19.88 -4.82
C LEU A 544 37.08 19.86 -3.56
N CYS A 545 36.45 20.02 -2.39
CA CYS A 545 37.15 19.87 -1.09
C CYS A 545 37.64 18.45 -0.85
N LEU A 546 36.86 17.40 -1.27
CA LEU A 546 37.26 16.01 -1.18
C LEU A 546 38.51 15.66 -2.01
N GLN A 547 38.78 16.38 -3.06
CA GLN A 547 39.98 16.20 -3.90
C GLN A 547 41.22 16.78 -3.25
N LYS A 548 41.15 17.85 -2.48
CA LYS A 548 42.28 18.48 -1.81
C LYS A 548 42.78 17.59 -0.66
N SER A 549 44.06 17.27 -0.63
CA SER A 549 44.67 16.35 0.32
C SER A 549 44.78 16.86 1.76
N GLY A 550 44.42 18.12 2.04
CA GLY A 550 44.61 18.79 3.34
C GLY A 550 43.56 18.54 4.41
N PHE A 551 42.38 18.07 4.06
CA PHE A 551 41.30 17.87 5.02
C PHE A 551 41.32 16.48 5.68
N LYS A 552 41.01 16.42 7.00
CA LYS A 552 40.86 15.13 7.69
C LYS A 552 39.67 14.37 7.11
N LYS A 553 39.83 13.07 6.85
CA LYS A 553 38.78 12.21 6.30
C LYS A 553 37.49 12.19 7.15
N SER A 554 37.63 12.33 8.48
CA SER A 554 36.48 12.39 9.40
C SER A 554 35.65 13.67 9.23
N VAL A 555 36.31 14.82 9.00
CA VAL A 555 35.61 16.10 8.73
C VAL A 555 34.82 16.03 7.44
N LEU A 556 35.42 15.48 6.40
CA LEU A 556 34.75 15.33 5.10
C LEU A 556 33.60 14.33 5.15
N ALA A 557 33.76 13.22 5.87
CA ALA A 557 32.68 12.23 6.05
C ALA A 557 31.51 12.84 6.84
N PHE A 558 31.82 13.63 7.86
CA PHE A 558 30.80 14.36 8.62
C PHE A 558 30.08 15.40 7.73
N ALA A 559 30.82 16.18 6.94
CA ALA A 559 30.24 17.16 6.03
C ALA A 559 29.30 16.48 5.00
N VAL A 560 29.66 15.30 4.49
CA VAL A 560 28.78 14.52 3.60
C VAL A 560 27.49 14.08 4.31
N ILE A 561 27.57 13.60 5.56
CA ILE A 561 26.39 13.19 6.33
C ILE A 561 25.52 14.39 6.66
N ALA A 562 26.12 15.50 7.09
CA ALA A 562 25.37 16.71 7.40
C ALA A 562 24.67 17.30 6.17
N MET A 563 25.36 17.32 5.04
CA MET A 563 24.79 17.76 3.76
C MET A 563 23.64 16.84 3.32
N CYS A 564 23.86 15.51 3.39
CA CYS A 564 22.83 14.53 3.11
C CYS A 564 21.57 14.76 3.98
N PHE A 565 21.77 14.92 5.29
CA PHE A 565 20.67 15.17 6.21
C PHE A 565 19.93 16.47 5.89
N SER A 566 20.69 17.54 5.56
CA SER A 566 20.08 18.84 5.20
C SER A 566 19.27 18.75 3.91
N GLU A 567 19.78 18.02 2.91
CA GLU A 567 19.09 17.83 1.63
C GLU A 567 17.82 17.03 1.81
N VAL A 568 17.88 15.87 2.49
CA VAL A 568 16.72 15.04 2.81
C VAL A 568 15.63 15.88 3.50
N ILE A 569 16.00 16.68 4.53
CA ILE A 569 15.00 17.52 5.22
C ILE A 569 14.36 18.54 4.28
N VAL A 570 15.16 19.25 3.50
CA VAL A 570 14.63 20.34 2.64
C VAL A 570 13.81 19.79 1.50
N SER A 571 14.27 18.71 0.85
CA SER A 571 13.56 18.09 -0.26
C SER A 571 12.30 17.38 0.19
N ASP A 572 12.38 16.56 1.25
CA ASP A 572 11.32 15.67 1.63
C ASP A 572 10.18 16.37 2.36
N CYS A 573 10.49 17.42 3.14
CA CYS A 573 9.44 18.29 3.70
C CYS A 573 8.63 19.02 2.62
N SER A 574 9.12 19.10 1.39
CA SER A 574 8.37 19.70 0.28
C SER A 574 7.57 18.69 -0.53
N SER A 575 7.85 17.39 -0.36
CA SER A 575 7.34 16.33 -1.23
C SER A 575 6.41 15.34 -0.55
N ILE A 576 6.48 15.20 0.79
CA ILE A 576 5.62 14.29 1.54
C ILE A 576 4.28 14.96 1.86
N LEU A 577 3.18 14.22 1.66
CA LEU A 577 1.83 14.71 1.94
C LEU A 577 1.25 13.97 3.16
N ILE A 578 0.89 14.73 4.19
CA ILE A 578 0.15 14.26 5.36
C ILE A 578 -1.10 15.11 5.48
N THR A 579 -2.27 14.52 5.27
CA THR A 579 -3.50 15.26 5.00
C THR A 579 -4.61 15.07 6.03
N GLN A 580 -4.51 14.11 6.96
CA GLN A 580 -5.60 13.74 7.86
C GLN A 580 -5.17 13.77 9.32
N GLY A 581 -6.16 13.98 10.22
CA GLY A 581 -5.97 13.92 11.66
C GLY A 581 -5.98 12.48 12.20
N ASN A 582 -5.20 12.23 13.24
CA ASN A 582 -5.23 10.96 13.96
C ASN A 582 -6.49 10.84 14.83
N SER A 583 -7.02 11.97 15.32
CA SER A 583 -8.31 12.06 16.00
C SER A 583 -9.46 11.66 15.07
N ASP A 584 -9.43 12.09 13.81
CA ASP A 584 -10.44 11.72 12.81
C ASP A 584 -10.41 10.22 12.53
N TYR A 585 -9.19 9.64 12.40
CA TYR A 585 -9.05 8.20 12.20
C TYR A 585 -9.62 7.37 13.35
N LYS A 586 -9.59 7.89 14.58
CA LYS A 586 -10.10 7.22 15.78
C LYS A 586 -11.51 7.66 16.17
N SER A 587 -12.11 8.57 15.41
CA SER A 587 -13.46 9.06 15.72
C SER A 587 -14.44 7.90 15.84
N ASN A 588 -15.38 8.02 16.76
CA ASN A 588 -16.43 7.03 17.02
C ASN A 588 -15.95 5.59 17.38
N TYR A 589 -14.63 5.32 17.49
CA TYR A 589 -14.14 3.96 17.77
C TYR A 589 -14.78 3.35 19.04
N ALA A 590 -14.79 4.09 20.15
CA ALA A 590 -15.36 3.61 21.40
C ALA A 590 -16.88 3.40 21.30
N ALA A 591 -17.58 4.31 20.62
CA ALA A 591 -19.02 4.26 20.45
C ALA A 591 -19.47 3.02 19.66
N TYR A 592 -18.82 2.75 18.53
CA TYR A 592 -19.14 1.59 17.71
C TYR A 592 -18.75 0.28 18.41
N ARG A 593 -17.57 0.22 19.04
CA ARG A 593 -17.16 -1.00 19.78
C ARG A 593 -18.09 -1.32 20.93
N GLU A 594 -18.53 -0.34 21.73
CA GLU A 594 -19.53 -0.55 22.79
C GLU A 594 -20.84 -1.11 22.23
N SER A 595 -21.30 -0.58 21.11
CA SER A 595 -22.53 -1.02 20.43
C SER A 595 -22.40 -2.46 19.90
N ILE A 596 -21.28 -2.80 19.24
CA ILE A 596 -21.01 -4.14 18.72
C ILE A 596 -20.91 -5.15 19.88
N ASP A 597 -20.22 -4.80 20.96
CA ASP A 597 -20.10 -5.66 22.14
C ASP A 597 -21.46 -5.89 22.82
N ALA A 598 -22.34 -4.90 22.78
CA ALA A 598 -23.71 -5.04 23.31
C ALA A 598 -24.56 -6.01 22.47
N ILE A 599 -24.43 -5.95 21.13
CA ILE A 599 -25.09 -6.89 20.22
C ILE A 599 -24.56 -8.31 20.44
N ASN A 600 -23.25 -8.50 20.41
CA ASN A 600 -22.59 -9.81 20.55
C ASN A 600 -22.88 -10.51 21.88
N LYS A 601 -23.19 -9.74 22.94
CA LYS A 601 -23.61 -10.31 24.23
C LYS A 601 -25.07 -10.79 24.21
N LYS A 602 -25.91 -10.20 23.36
CA LYS A 602 -27.35 -10.50 23.28
C LYS A 602 -27.65 -11.61 22.28
N ASP A 603 -26.86 -11.65 21.19
CA ASP A 603 -27.12 -12.46 20.01
C ASP A 603 -25.86 -13.25 19.61
N ASN A 604 -25.98 -14.59 19.56
CA ASN A 604 -24.93 -15.51 19.17
C ASN A 604 -25.16 -16.14 17.77
N ASP A 605 -26.26 -15.79 17.11
CA ASP A 605 -26.55 -16.27 15.77
C ASP A 605 -25.56 -15.68 14.74
N PHE A 606 -25.55 -16.29 13.56
CA PHE A 606 -24.83 -15.68 12.44
C PHE A 606 -25.69 -14.56 11.81
N TYR A 607 -25.20 -13.35 11.83
CA TYR A 607 -25.81 -12.17 11.21
C TYR A 607 -24.75 -11.21 10.68
N ARG A 608 -25.18 -10.25 9.86
CA ARG A 608 -24.38 -9.10 9.47
C ARG A 608 -24.90 -7.82 10.11
N THR A 609 -23.96 -7.00 10.47
CA THR A 609 -24.16 -5.63 10.95
C THR A 609 -23.58 -4.67 9.93
N GLU A 610 -24.16 -3.48 9.78
CA GLU A 610 -23.57 -2.39 9.02
C GLU A 610 -23.69 -1.06 9.76
N LEU A 611 -22.83 -0.12 9.41
CA LEU A 611 -22.94 1.27 9.84
C LEU A 611 -23.79 2.05 8.85
N THR A 612 -24.62 2.95 9.31
CA THR A 612 -25.42 3.80 8.41
C THR A 612 -24.55 4.82 7.65
N TYR A 613 -23.34 5.04 8.11
CA TYR A 613 -22.29 5.82 7.44
C TYR A 613 -20.93 5.23 7.77
N LEU A 614 -20.17 4.90 6.75
CA LEU A 614 -18.82 4.35 6.91
C LEU A 614 -17.78 5.48 6.84
N GLU A 615 -16.88 5.50 7.78
CA GLU A 615 -15.74 6.41 7.80
C GLU A 615 -14.57 5.86 6.95
N ARG A 616 -14.49 4.55 6.85
CA ARG A 616 -13.50 3.80 6.06
C ARG A 616 -14.22 2.77 5.21
N ARG A 617 -13.67 2.46 4.06
CA ARG A 617 -14.28 1.45 3.17
C ARG A 617 -14.25 0.02 3.74
N MET A 618 -13.48 -0.22 4.81
CA MET A 618 -13.39 -1.50 5.52
C MET A 618 -13.66 -1.36 7.03
N ASP A 619 -14.65 -0.58 7.40
CA ASP A 619 -15.07 -0.45 8.80
C ASP A 619 -15.47 -1.79 9.46
N PRO A 620 -16.07 -2.79 8.76
CA PRO A 620 -16.29 -4.11 9.36
C PRO A 620 -15.00 -4.74 9.90
N SER A 621 -13.91 -4.72 9.14
CA SER A 621 -12.58 -5.20 9.58
C SER A 621 -11.99 -4.35 10.71
N TYR A 622 -12.20 -3.03 10.68
CA TYR A 622 -11.66 -2.12 11.70
C TYR A 622 -12.33 -2.30 13.06
N TYR A 623 -13.64 -2.38 13.06
CA TYR A 623 -14.43 -2.50 14.28
C TYR A 623 -14.67 -3.95 14.70
N GLY A 624 -14.47 -4.96 13.83
CA GLY A 624 -14.61 -6.38 14.14
C GLY A 624 -16.08 -6.83 14.17
N TYR A 625 -16.83 -6.65 13.08
CA TYR A 625 -18.17 -7.17 12.88
C TYR A 625 -18.34 -7.80 11.50
N ASN A 626 -19.22 -8.78 11.36
CA ASN A 626 -19.54 -9.38 10.07
C ASN A 626 -20.24 -8.36 9.20
N GLY A 627 -19.70 -8.01 8.05
CA GLY A 627 -20.24 -6.95 7.17
C GLY A 627 -20.07 -7.21 5.69
N ILE A 628 -20.75 -6.37 4.89
CA ILE A 628 -20.71 -6.45 3.42
C ILE A 628 -19.58 -5.59 2.85
N SER A 629 -19.34 -4.44 3.46
CA SER A 629 -18.42 -3.44 2.93
C SER A 629 -16.99 -3.95 2.79
N THR A 630 -16.34 -3.59 1.68
CA THR A 630 -14.94 -3.95 1.42
C THR A 630 -14.24 -2.99 0.47
N PHE A 631 -12.92 -2.95 0.61
CA PHE A 631 -12.00 -2.40 -0.39
C PHE A 631 -10.73 -3.26 -0.39
N SER A 632 -10.58 -4.13 -1.38
CA SER A 632 -9.43 -5.05 -1.43
C SER A 632 -9.14 -5.49 -2.85
N SER A 633 -7.85 -5.46 -3.26
CA SER A 633 -7.41 -6.08 -4.51
C SER A 633 -7.61 -7.61 -4.54
N MET A 634 -8.02 -8.20 -3.41
CA MET A 634 -8.36 -9.63 -3.30
C MET A 634 -9.88 -9.85 -3.27
N ALA A 635 -10.69 -8.79 -3.49
CA ALA A 635 -12.14 -8.92 -3.61
C ALA A 635 -12.52 -9.73 -4.87
N TYR A 636 -13.65 -10.43 -4.78
CA TYR A 636 -14.21 -11.16 -5.92
C TYR A 636 -14.86 -10.16 -6.88
N GLU A 637 -14.37 -10.11 -8.12
CA GLU A 637 -14.83 -9.16 -9.14
C GLU A 637 -16.31 -9.33 -9.46
N ASP A 638 -16.76 -10.56 -9.68
CA ASP A 638 -18.18 -10.86 -9.96
C ASP A 638 -19.10 -10.38 -8.83
N TYR A 639 -18.65 -10.51 -7.58
CA TYR A 639 -19.44 -10.04 -6.43
C TYR A 639 -19.43 -8.52 -6.32
N SER A 640 -18.29 -7.86 -6.65
CA SER A 640 -18.23 -6.40 -6.70
C SER A 640 -19.17 -5.85 -7.76
N GLN A 641 -19.23 -6.48 -8.93
CA GLN A 641 -20.15 -6.15 -10.00
C GLN A 641 -21.60 -6.34 -9.58
N LEU A 642 -21.91 -7.47 -8.92
CA LEU A 642 -23.27 -7.72 -8.38
C LEU A 642 -23.68 -6.62 -7.39
N GLN A 643 -22.83 -6.26 -6.44
CA GLN A 643 -23.13 -5.23 -5.44
C GLN A 643 -23.41 -3.87 -6.09
N TYR A 644 -22.61 -3.50 -7.09
CA TYR A 644 -22.85 -2.29 -7.86
C TYR A 644 -24.21 -2.33 -8.59
N ASN A 645 -24.53 -3.43 -9.27
CA ASN A 645 -25.78 -3.59 -10.02
C ASN A 645 -27.01 -3.62 -9.10
N LEU A 646 -26.83 -3.95 -7.83
CA LEU A 646 -27.89 -3.86 -6.81
C LEU A 646 -27.97 -2.48 -6.14
N GLY A 647 -27.19 -1.51 -6.58
CA GLY A 647 -27.24 -0.13 -6.12
C GLY A 647 -26.41 0.20 -4.89
N MET A 648 -25.38 -0.58 -4.62
CA MET A 648 -24.36 -0.22 -3.61
C MET A 648 -23.39 0.81 -4.17
N PHE A 649 -22.89 1.70 -3.30
CA PHE A 649 -21.79 2.57 -3.64
C PHE A 649 -20.52 1.73 -3.92
N GLY A 650 -19.91 1.84 -5.11
CA GLY A 650 -18.78 1.00 -5.46
C GLY A 650 -18.19 1.26 -6.84
N ASN A 651 -17.05 0.63 -7.12
CA ASN A 651 -16.28 0.80 -8.36
C ASN A 651 -16.37 -0.40 -9.33
N ARG A 652 -17.25 -1.37 -9.12
CA ARG A 652 -17.42 -2.63 -9.88
C ARG A 652 -16.21 -3.57 -9.86
N ILE A 653 -15.08 -3.16 -9.34
CA ILE A 653 -13.80 -3.88 -9.43
C ILE A 653 -13.47 -4.57 -8.11
N ASN A 654 -13.32 -3.78 -7.05
CA ASN A 654 -12.76 -4.26 -5.80
C ASN A 654 -13.17 -3.47 -4.55
N SER A 655 -14.14 -2.56 -4.69
CA SER A 655 -14.63 -1.72 -3.60
C SER A 655 -16.13 -1.51 -3.70
N TYR A 656 -16.82 -1.81 -2.63
CA TYR A 656 -18.22 -1.46 -2.40
C TYR A 656 -18.45 -1.23 -0.90
N THR A 657 -19.28 -0.26 -0.58
CA THR A 657 -19.54 0.15 0.79
C THR A 657 -21.04 0.27 1.02
N TYR A 658 -21.49 -0.21 2.18
CA TYR A 658 -22.87 -0.15 2.56
C TYR A 658 -23.29 1.31 2.80
N ASN A 659 -24.44 1.63 2.32
CA ASN A 659 -25.24 2.79 2.66
C ASN A 659 -26.67 2.29 2.91
N PRO A 660 -27.54 3.00 3.63
CA PRO A 660 -28.90 2.51 3.90
C PRO A 660 -29.61 2.05 2.62
N GLN A 661 -29.98 0.78 2.61
CA GLN A 661 -30.48 0.06 1.45
C GLN A 661 -31.97 -0.29 1.60
N THR A 662 -32.58 -0.76 0.51
CA THR A 662 -33.95 -1.24 0.50
C THR A 662 -34.17 -2.44 1.43
N PRO A 663 -35.38 -2.71 1.92
CA PRO A 663 -35.68 -3.93 2.69
C PRO A 663 -35.38 -5.23 1.94
N VAL A 664 -35.54 -5.23 0.59
CA VAL A 664 -35.22 -6.38 -0.24
C VAL A 664 -33.74 -6.69 -0.21
N TYR A 665 -32.87 -5.68 -0.36
CA TYR A 665 -31.42 -5.84 -0.25
C TYR A 665 -31.02 -6.34 1.14
N ASN A 666 -31.52 -5.70 2.20
CA ASN A 666 -31.19 -6.07 3.57
C ASN A 666 -31.60 -7.52 3.89
N MET A 667 -32.74 -7.98 3.38
CA MET A 667 -33.21 -9.36 3.47
C MET A 667 -32.28 -10.32 2.70
N MET A 668 -31.88 -9.99 1.46
CA MET A 668 -30.99 -10.83 0.62
C MET A 668 -29.62 -11.06 1.27
N PHE A 669 -29.06 -10.02 1.87
CA PHE A 669 -27.69 -10.02 2.39
C PHE A 669 -27.59 -10.20 3.89
N ASN A 670 -28.66 -10.64 4.56
CA ASN A 670 -28.60 -11.04 5.96
C ASN A 670 -28.21 -9.88 6.90
N ILE A 671 -28.66 -8.65 6.59
CA ILE A 671 -28.42 -7.47 7.44
C ILE A 671 -29.43 -7.47 8.58
N LYS A 672 -28.96 -7.75 9.81
CA LYS A 672 -29.79 -7.80 11.02
C LYS A 672 -29.72 -6.51 11.83
N TYR A 673 -28.54 -5.92 11.92
CA TYR A 673 -28.32 -4.73 12.72
C TYR A 673 -27.72 -3.59 11.91
N LEU A 674 -28.22 -2.37 12.18
CA LEU A 674 -27.60 -1.13 11.75
C LEU A 674 -27.15 -0.32 12.98
N ILE A 675 -26.00 0.34 12.89
CA ILE A 675 -25.50 1.22 13.94
C ILE A 675 -25.35 2.63 13.39
N ALA A 676 -25.95 3.61 14.09
CA ALA A 676 -25.88 5.02 13.73
C ALA A 676 -25.36 5.87 14.91
N THR A 677 -24.57 6.90 14.60
CA THR A 677 -24.24 7.98 15.52
C THR A 677 -25.21 9.13 15.37
N PRO A 678 -25.27 10.11 16.30
CA PRO A 678 -26.22 11.23 16.21
C PRO A 678 -26.03 12.12 14.98
N THR A 679 -24.84 12.10 14.37
CA THR A 679 -24.51 12.89 13.17
C THR A 679 -24.77 12.13 11.88
N ASN A 680 -25.01 10.83 11.96
CA ASN A 680 -25.18 9.95 10.80
C ASN A 680 -26.69 9.72 10.52
N PRO A 681 -27.05 9.35 9.28
CA PRO A 681 -28.44 8.99 8.98
C PRO A 681 -28.94 7.89 9.93
N THR A 682 -30.13 8.06 10.47
CA THR A 682 -30.84 7.00 11.21
C THR A 682 -31.73 6.24 10.23
N PRO A 683 -31.91 4.91 10.39
CA PRO A 683 -32.85 4.17 9.56
C PRO A 683 -34.27 4.77 9.67
N THR A 684 -34.85 5.05 8.53
CA THR A 684 -36.21 5.59 8.44
C THR A 684 -37.23 4.51 8.10
N ASP A 685 -36.74 3.35 7.65
CA ASP A 685 -37.55 2.19 7.33
C ASP A 685 -38.20 1.62 8.61
N ARG A 686 -39.48 1.39 8.58
CA ARG A 686 -40.29 0.88 9.71
C ARG A 686 -39.89 -0.52 10.16
N TYR A 687 -39.12 -1.26 9.39
CA TYR A 687 -38.64 -2.59 9.74
C TYR A 687 -37.46 -2.55 10.72
N PHE A 688 -36.86 -1.37 10.94
CA PHE A 688 -35.80 -1.19 11.90
C PHE A 688 -36.30 -0.63 13.22
N THR A 689 -36.09 -1.37 14.31
CA THR A 689 -36.45 -0.97 15.68
C THR A 689 -35.19 -0.71 16.50
N GLU A 690 -35.13 0.46 17.18
CA GLU A 690 -34.03 0.74 18.12
C GLU A 690 -34.05 -0.24 19.29
N VAL A 691 -33.00 -1.04 19.44
CA VAL A 691 -32.88 -2.08 20.47
C VAL A 691 -31.82 -1.79 21.52
N TYR A 692 -30.88 -0.88 21.23
CA TYR A 692 -29.82 -0.46 22.15
C TYR A 692 -29.36 0.96 21.86
N ARG A 693 -29.01 1.69 22.89
CA ARG A 693 -28.34 3.00 22.79
C ARG A 693 -27.27 3.11 23.84
N ASN A 694 -26.10 3.61 23.46
CA ASN A 694 -25.00 3.85 24.39
C ASN A 694 -25.43 4.80 25.52
N LYS A 695 -24.83 4.65 26.70
CA LYS A 695 -25.19 5.46 27.89
C LYS A 695 -24.95 6.95 27.66
N ASP A 696 -23.90 7.31 26.95
CA ASP A 696 -23.56 8.67 26.57
C ASP A 696 -24.29 9.16 25.32
N LYS A 697 -25.17 8.30 24.73
CA LYS A 697 -25.91 8.56 23.50
C LYS A 697 -25.04 8.76 22.26
N SER A 698 -23.81 8.28 22.28
CA SER A 698 -22.87 8.41 21.16
C SER A 698 -23.18 7.51 19.96
N ALA A 699 -23.97 6.42 20.18
CA ALA A 699 -24.46 5.56 19.11
C ALA A 699 -25.74 4.85 19.51
N ALA A 700 -26.53 4.43 18.50
CA ALA A 700 -27.73 3.61 18.67
C ALA A 700 -27.71 2.43 17.69
N VAL A 701 -28.28 1.31 18.12
CA VAL A 701 -28.41 0.06 17.36
C VAL A 701 -29.85 -0.17 16.99
N TYR A 702 -30.09 -0.48 15.73
CA TYR A 702 -31.40 -0.77 15.16
C TYR A 702 -31.41 -2.23 14.67
N GLU A 703 -32.39 -3.01 15.06
CA GLU A 703 -32.61 -4.40 14.66
C GLU A 703 -33.65 -4.46 13.53
N ASN A 704 -33.33 -5.24 12.48
CA ASN A 704 -34.21 -5.49 11.36
C ASN A 704 -35.19 -6.63 11.64
N ASP A 705 -36.46 -6.34 11.69
CA ASP A 705 -37.54 -7.34 11.92
C ASP A 705 -37.70 -8.31 10.73
N CYS A 706 -37.25 -7.93 9.54
CA CYS A 706 -37.32 -8.72 8.31
C CYS A 706 -35.95 -9.33 7.89
N PHE A 707 -35.25 -9.84 8.87
CA PHE A 707 -33.97 -10.51 8.67
C PHE A 707 -34.15 -11.96 8.20
N LEU A 708 -33.36 -12.38 7.18
CA LEU A 708 -33.18 -13.78 6.81
C LEU A 708 -31.77 -14.27 7.23
N PRO A 709 -31.63 -15.55 7.66
CA PRO A 709 -30.31 -16.14 7.92
C PRO A 709 -29.47 -16.23 6.63
N ILE A 710 -28.21 -16.63 6.78
CA ILE A 710 -27.22 -16.69 5.69
C ILE A 710 -27.63 -17.57 4.50
N ALA A 711 -28.57 -18.50 4.70
CA ALA A 711 -29.10 -19.35 3.65
C ALA A 711 -30.60 -19.61 3.82
N TYR A 712 -31.32 -19.75 2.72
CA TYR A 712 -32.75 -20.07 2.69
C TYR A 712 -33.10 -20.76 1.37
N ALA A 713 -34.23 -21.48 1.35
CA ALA A 713 -34.70 -22.11 0.12
C ALA A 713 -35.60 -21.13 -0.66
N ALA A 714 -35.32 -21.02 -1.96
CA ALA A 714 -36.08 -20.22 -2.91
C ALA A 714 -36.51 -21.04 -4.12
N LYS A 715 -37.49 -20.56 -4.88
CA LYS A 715 -38.00 -21.25 -6.07
C LYS A 715 -36.92 -21.43 -7.13
N THR A 716 -37.01 -22.53 -7.87
CA THR A 716 -36.02 -22.88 -8.93
C THR A 716 -36.03 -21.92 -10.12
N HIS A 717 -37.09 -21.12 -10.29
CA HIS A 717 -37.13 -20.03 -11.28
C HIS A 717 -36.07 -18.96 -11.03
N LEU A 718 -35.53 -18.88 -9.82
CA LEU A 718 -34.47 -17.93 -9.46
C LEU A 718 -33.17 -18.15 -10.27
N LYS A 719 -33.01 -19.34 -10.91
CA LYS A 719 -31.90 -19.57 -11.84
C LYS A 719 -31.84 -18.54 -12.98
N ASP A 720 -32.99 -18.01 -13.38
CA ASP A 720 -33.11 -17.07 -14.50
C ASP A 720 -32.83 -15.62 -14.08
N TRP A 721 -32.46 -15.39 -12.81
CA TRP A 721 -32.13 -14.07 -12.30
C TRP A 721 -30.80 -13.58 -12.84
N ALA A 722 -30.82 -12.39 -13.44
CA ALA A 722 -29.64 -11.63 -13.80
C ALA A 722 -29.77 -10.23 -13.17
N ALA A 723 -28.70 -9.79 -12.49
CA ALA A 723 -28.62 -8.41 -11.99
C ALA A 723 -27.92 -7.56 -13.07
N ASP A 724 -28.72 -7.13 -14.06
CA ASP A 724 -28.22 -6.31 -15.16
C ASP A 724 -27.91 -4.88 -14.68
N GLU A 725 -26.99 -4.23 -15.37
CA GLU A 725 -26.65 -2.83 -15.13
C GLU A 725 -27.82 -1.91 -15.52
N GLY A 726 -28.04 -0.86 -14.74
CA GLY A 726 -29.00 0.20 -15.01
C GLY A 726 -29.94 0.50 -13.85
N ASP A 727 -31.05 -0.23 -13.73
CA ASP A 727 -32.02 -0.02 -12.66
C ASP A 727 -31.86 -1.06 -11.54
N PRO A 728 -31.29 -0.68 -10.37
CA PRO A 728 -31.10 -1.60 -9.26
C PRO A 728 -32.40 -2.08 -8.62
N PHE A 729 -33.48 -1.30 -8.72
CA PHE A 729 -34.82 -1.69 -8.20
C PHE A 729 -35.40 -2.81 -9.05
N LYS A 730 -35.19 -2.76 -10.36
CA LYS A 730 -35.57 -3.86 -11.25
C LYS A 730 -34.81 -5.13 -10.91
N ALA A 731 -33.45 -5.03 -10.73
CA ALA A 731 -32.63 -6.17 -10.38
C ALA A 731 -33.06 -6.82 -9.03
N GLN A 732 -33.32 -6.03 -8.01
CA GLN A 732 -33.81 -6.49 -6.71
C GLN A 732 -35.28 -6.99 -6.80
N GLY A 733 -36.12 -6.34 -7.57
CA GLY A 733 -37.51 -6.72 -7.77
C GLY A 733 -37.66 -8.06 -8.52
N ASP A 734 -36.84 -8.27 -9.54
CA ASP A 734 -36.76 -9.55 -10.28
C ASP A 734 -36.27 -10.68 -9.39
N TYR A 735 -35.24 -10.42 -8.55
CA TYR A 735 -34.83 -11.39 -7.53
C TYR A 735 -35.99 -11.80 -6.64
N PHE A 736 -36.69 -10.81 -6.07
CA PHE A 736 -37.81 -11.04 -5.16
C PHE A 736 -38.95 -11.82 -5.85
N ARG A 737 -39.31 -11.43 -7.07
CA ARG A 737 -40.36 -12.09 -7.88
C ARG A 737 -40.00 -13.54 -8.20
N LEU A 738 -38.79 -13.79 -8.65
CA LEU A 738 -38.33 -15.13 -9.02
C LEU A 738 -38.15 -16.04 -7.79
N ALA A 739 -37.71 -15.49 -6.66
CA ALA A 739 -37.52 -16.23 -5.41
C ALA A 739 -38.86 -16.62 -4.75
N THR A 740 -39.85 -15.73 -4.76
CA THR A 740 -41.08 -15.86 -4.02
C THR A 740 -42.29 -16.21 -4.91
N GLY A 741 -42.25 -15.82 -6.18
CA GLY A 741 -43.39 -15.84 -7.12
C GLY A 741 -44.37 -14.66 -6.93
N LEU A 742 -43.99 -13.64 -6.17
CA LEU A 742 -44.79 -12.42 -5.96
C LEU A 742 -44.17 -11.26 -6.73
N ASP A 743 -45.00 -10.50 -7.41
CA ASP A 743 -44.57 -9.34 -8.22
C ASP A 743 -45.02 -8.02 -7.57
N GLY A 744 -44.37 -6.91 -7.98
CA GLY A 744 -44.74 -5.56 -7.60
C GLY A 744 -44.27 -5.13 -6.21
N VAL A 745 -43.14 -5.63 -5.72
CA VAL A 745 -42.52 -5.21 -4.45
C VAL A 745 -42.03 -3.77 -4.50
N PHE A 746 -41.58 -3.29 -5.65
CA PHE A 746 -41.25 -1.89 -5.90
C PHE A 746 -42.34 -1.24 -6.77
N VAL A 747 -42.82 -0.07 -6.34
CA VAL A 747 -43.80 0.73 -7.03
C VAL A 747 -43.16 2.04 -7.47
N PRO A 748 -43.08 2.33 -8.77
CA PRO A 748 -42.45 3.56 -9.25
C PRO A 748 -43.16 4.80 -8.73
N CYS A 749 -42.43 5.86 -8.46
CA CYS A 749 -42.97 7.18 -8.22
C CYS A 749 -43.41 7.85 -9.54
N GLY A 750 -44.37 8.74 -9.49
CA GLY A 750 -44.75 9.55 -10.63
C GLY A 750 -43.79 10.75 -10.79
N TYR A 751 -43.58 11.19 -12.01
CA TYR A 751 -42.88 12.43 -12.33
C TYR A 751 -43.97 13.48 -12.65
N THR A 752 -44.06 14.55 -11.84
CA THR A 752 -45.18 15.49 -11.89
C THR A 752 -44.80 16.82 -12.55
N ASP A 753 -43.55 17.22 -12.45
CA ASP A 753 -43.07 18.46 -13.06
C ASP A 753 -41.57 18.30 -13.43
N CYS A 754 -41.17 19.05 -14.47
CA CYS A 754 -39.80 19.07 -14.97
C CYS A 754 -39.49 20.47 -15.52
N SER A 755 -38.50 21.13 -14.94
CA SER A 755 -38.06 22.46 -15.34
C SER A 755 -36.55 22.51 -15.61
N TYR A 756 -36.19 23.40 -16.52
CA TYR A 756 -34.85 23.60 -16.99
C TYR A 756 -34.45 25.05 -16.84
N ASP A 757 -33.46 25.36 -16.06
CA ASP A 757 -32.89 26.72 -15.95
C ASP A 757 -31.60 26.78 -16.74
N ASN A 758 -31.49 27.74 -17.65
CA ASN A 758 -30.39 27.91 -18.63
C ASN A 758 -30.13 26.67 -19.51
N LEU A 759 -31.05 25.78 -19.62
CA LEU A 759 -31.04 24.58 -20.45
C LEU A 759 -32.37 24.49 -21.23
N SER A 760 -32.36 23.69 -22.30
CA SER A 760 -33.58 23.23 -22.95
C SER A 760 -33.68 21.72 -22.81
N GLY A 761 -34.85 21.20 -22.55
CA GLY A 761 -35.03 19.77 -22.35
C GLY A 761 -36.41 19.29 -22.78
N ASP A 762 -36.57 17.98 -22.70
CA ASP A 762 -37.84 17.32 -23.01
C ASP A 762 -38.91 17.58 -21.92
N THR A 763 -40.16 17.39 -22.27
CA THR A 763 -41.26 17.32 -21.29
C THR A 763 -41.04 16.14 -20.36
N CYS A 764 -41.65 16.16 -19.16
CA CYS A 764 -41.55 15.10 -18.16
C CYS A 764 -41.66 13.71 -18.78
N SER A 765 -40.60 12.92 -18.61
CA SER A 765 -40.50 11.57 -19.17
C SER A 765 -41.11 10.55 -18.20
N GLU A 766 -42.06 9.75 -18.66
CA GLU A 766 -42.63 8.65 -17.85
C GLU A 766 -41.61 7.54 -17.58
N ASN A 767 -40.49 7.48 -18.35
CA ASN A 767 -39.45 6.47 -18.25
C ASN A 767 -38.34 6.86 -17.28
N GLY A 768 -38.39 8.03 -16.64
CA GLY A 768 -37.36 8.48 -15.69
C GLY A 768 -36.07 8.97 -16.33
N THR A 769 -35.94 9.03 -17.67
CA THR A 769 -34.79 9.59 -18.36
C THR A 769 -35.13 10.97 -18.91
N PHE A 770 -34.35 11.95 -18.54
CA PHE A 770 -34.51 13.36 -18.86
C PHE A 770 -33.36 13.82 -19.72
N TRP A 771 -33.67 14.11 -21.01
CA TRP A 771 -32.72 14.67 -21.96
C TRP A 771 -32.71 16.18 -21.89
N PHE A 772 -31.55 16.78 -21.96
CA PHE A 772 -31.39 18.22 -21.95
C PHE A 772 -30.24 18.67 -22.84
N ASN A 773 -30.34 19.90 -23.34
CA ASN A 773 -29.40 20.54 -24.20
C ASN A 773 -28.94 21.87 -23.61
N LYS A 774 -27.68 22.20 -23.75
CA LYS A 774 -27.09 23.46 -23.33
C LYS A 774 -27.38 24.52 -24.39
N SER A 775 -27.97 25.62 -23.99
CA SER A 775 -28.45 26.65 -24.95
C SER A 775 -27.32 27.51 -25.53
N SER A 776 -26.17 27.66 -24.83
CA SER A 776 -24.95 28.30 -25.35
C SER A 776 -23.70 27.73 -24.70
N SER A 777 -22.58 27.82 -25.45
CA SER A 777 -21.28 27.34 -24.95
C SER A 777 -20.68 28.21 -23.83
N ASP A 778 -21.24 29.37 -23.55
CA ASP A 778 -20.70 30.37 -22.63
C ASP A 778 -21.42 30.43 -21.27
N GLU A 779 -22.57 29.70 -21.11
CA GLU A 779 -23.29 29.67 -19.85
C GLU A 779 -22.66 28.62 -18.91
N GLN A 780 -22.16 29.11 -17.76
CA GLN A 780 -21.49 28.28 -16.75
C GLN A 780 -22.45 27.56 -15.79
N TYR A 781 -23.73 27.89 -15.80
CA TYR A 781 -24.72 27.36 -14.86
C TYR A 781 -25.96 26.88 -15.61
N GLY A 782 -26.39 25.66 -15.31
CA GLY A 782 -27.63 25.09 -15.78
C GLY A 782 -28.17 24.10 -14.77
N THR A 783 -29.45 24.12 -14.52
CA THR A 783 -30.09 23.22 -13.55
C THR A 783 -31.25 22.49 -14.19
N VAL A 784 -31.37 21.20 -13.94
CA VAL A 784 -32.55 20.38 -14.22
C VAL A 784 -33.24 20.13 -12.89
N GLU A 785 -34.50 20.57 -12.73
CA GLU A 785 -35.32 20.27 -11.58
C GLU A 785 -36.44 19.32 -11.98
N VAL A 786 -36.52 18.17 -11.32
CA VAL A 786 -37.56 17.16 -11.54
C VAL A 786 -38.34 16.97 -10.24
N THR A 787 -39.66 17.06 -10.28
CA THR A 787 -40.53 16.78 -9.15
C THR A 787 -41.04 15.34 -9.25
N ILE A 788 -40.73 14.53 -8.23
CA ILE A 788 -41.24 13.16 -8.09
C ILE A 788 -42.32 13.10 -7.01
N SER A 789 -43.30 12.22 -7.18
CA SER A 789 -44.39 12.02 -6.22
C SER A 789 -44.65 10.53 -6.00
N PRO A 790 -44.57 10.01 -4.74
CA PRO A 790 -44.91 8.63 -4.46
C PRO A 790 -46.41 8.34 -4.69
N LEU A 791 -46.68 7.19 -5.31
CA LEU A 791 -48.05 6.74 -5.58
C LEU A 791 -48.69 6.04 -4.39
N ARG A 792 -47.95 5.86 -3.30
CA ARG A 792 -48.36 5.23 -2.05
C ARG A 792 -47.57 5.75 -0.86
N ASP A 793 -48.05 5.53 0.34
CA ASP A 793 -47.33 5.81 1.57
C ASP A 793 -46.17 4.80 1.75
N GLY A 794 -44.98 5.25 2.16
CA GLY A 794 -43.82 4.40 2.43
C GLY A 794 -42.50 5.13 2.25
N ASN A 795 -41.39 4.43 2.50
CA ASN A 795 -40.07 4.98 2.20
C ASN A 795 -39.87 5.10 0.69
N VAL A 796 -39.29 6.21 0.28
CA VAL A 796 -38.91 6.48 -1.10
C VAL A 796 -37.40 6.28 -1.25
N TYR A 797 -37.04 5.43 -2.18
CA TYR A 797 -35.65 5.15 -2.55
C TYR A 797 -35.39 5.68 -3.94
N ILE A 798 -34.20 6.28 -4.13
CA ILE A 798 -33.83 6.89 -5.41
C ILE A 798 -32.45 6.40 -5.85
N TYR A 799 -32.27 6.23 -7.15
CA TYR A 799 -31.01 5.93 -7.80
C TYR A 799 -30.86 6.80 -9.04
N LEU A 800 -29.75 7.51 -9.18
CA LEU A 800 -29.52 8.44 -10.28
C LEU A 800 -28.24 8.12 -11.01
N THR A 801 -28.30 8.25 -12.33
CA THR A 801 -27.13 8.15 -13.21
C THR A 801 -27.13 9.27 -14.23
N SER A 802 -25.94 9.81 -14.51
CA SER A 802 -25.73 10.73 -15.62
C SER A 802 -24.29 10.55 -16.13
N PRO A 803 -24.01 10.70 -17.42
CA PRO A 803 -22.65 10.68 -17.93
C PRO A 803 -21.83 11.91 -17.53
N GLU A 804 -22.46 13.04 -17.20
CA GLU A 804 -21.73 14.30 -16.97
C GLU A 804 -22.12 15.02 -15.66
N ILE A 805 -23.34 14.86 -15.16
CA ILE A 805 -23.78 15.48 -13.91
C ILE A 805 -23.12 14.75 -12.73
N LYS A 806 -22.55 15.51 -11.81
CA LYS A 806 -21.81 14.96 -10.67
C LYS A 806 -22.57 15.02 -9.35
N THR A 807 -23.51 15.95 -9.21
CA THR A 807 -24.22 16.20 -7.97
C THR A 807 -25.71 16.33 -8.18
N ALA A 808 -26.47 15.77 -7.25
CA ALA A 808 -27.91 15.93 -7.12
C ALA A 808 -28.27 16.43 -5.72
N GLU A 809 -29.28 17.31 -5.63
CA GLU A 809 -29.84 17.77 -4.37
C GLU A 809 -31.34 17.39 -4.28
N PHE A 810 -31.76 17.03 -3.08
CA PHE A 810 -33.16 16.63 -2.80
C PHE A 810 -33.75 17.54 -1.76
N SER A 811 -34.94 18.03 -2.05
CA SER A 811 -35.75 18.91 -1.18
C SER A 811 -37.23 18.67 -1.35
N GLY A 812 -38.07 19.30 -0.55
CA GLY A 812 -39.55 19.21 -0.67
C GLY A 812 -40.20 18.63 0.56
N ASP A 813 -41.41 18.10 0.37
CA ASP A 813 -42.22 17.58 1.47
C ASP A 813 -41.48 16.43 2.19
N GLY A 814 -41.55 16.40 3.52
CA GLY A 814 -40.93 15.35 4.32
C GLY A 814 -39.41 15.49 4.51
N ILE A 815 -38.70 16.25 3.68
CA ILE A 815 -37.24 16.45 3.74
C ILE A 815 -36.97 17.73 4.57
N LYS A 816 -36.45 17.54 5.80
CA LYS A 816 -36.17 18.65 6.74
C LYS A 816 -35.00 19.53 6.31
N ASN A 817 -33.97 18.94 5.75
CA ASN A 817 -32.78 19.63 5.27
C ASN A 817 -32.52 19.11 3.85
N THR A 818 -32.06 19.98 2.97
CA THR A 818 -31.62 19.55 1.64
C THR A 818 -30.58 18.45 1.77
N LEU A 819 -30.84 17.31 1.12
CA LEU A 819 -29.89 16.20 1.02
C LEU A 819 -29.09 16.38 -0.26
N SER A 820 -27.84 15.96 -0.26
CA SER A 820 -26.97 16.02 -1.44
C SER A 820 -26.31 14.68 -1.68
N GLN A 821 -26.19 14.30 -2.94
CA GLN A 821 -25.54 13.06 -3.37
C GLN A 821 -24.53 13.36 -4.47
N ASN A 822 -23.32 12.81 -4.35
CA ASN A 822 -22.42 12.70 -5.49
C ASN A 822 -22.83 11.49 -6.35
N ILE A 823 -23.16 11.73 -7.61
CA ILE A 823 -23.66 10.72 -8.56
C ILE A 823 -22.60 10.28 -9.60
N GLU A 824 -21.32 10.68 -9.46
CA GLU A 824 -20.23 10.10 -10.24
C GLU A 824 -20.06 8.60 -9.93
N GLU A 825 -20.31 8.20 -8.68
CA GLU A 825 -20.40 6.81 -8.24
C GLU A 825 -21.82 6.57 -7.72
N PRO A 826 -22.80 6.21 -8.57
CA PRO A 826 -24.19 6.15 -8.22
C PRO A 826 -24.51 5.03 -7.22
N TYR A 827 -25.44 5.30 -6.30
CA TYR A 827 -25.93 4.33 -5.33
C TYR A 827 -27.37 4.65 -4.92
N ILE A 828 -28.09 3.65 -4.37
CA ILE A 828 -29.43 3.86 -3.83
C ILE A 828 -29.35 4.76 -2.60
N MET A 829 -30.19 5.81 -2.58
CA MET A 829 -30.37 6.69 -1.43
C MET A 829 -31.79 6.56 -0.88
N ASP A 830 -31.90 6.38 0.44
CA ASP A 830 -33.19 6.42 1.16
C ASP A 830 -33.57 7.89 1.48
N LEU A 831 -34.62 8.38 0.87
CA LEU A 831 -35.12 9.75 1.10
C LEU A 831 -36.04 9.83 2.33
N GLY A 832 -36.35 8.71 2.95
CA GLY A 832 -37.21 8.62 4.12
C GLY A 832 -38.66 8.31 3.78
N TYR A 833 -39.51 8.34 4.83
CA TYR A 833 -40.92 8.04 4.71
C TYR A 833 -41.71 9.23 4.14
N HIS A 834 -42.51 8.97 3.08
CA HIS A 834 -43.35 9.93 2.41
C HIS A 834 -44.80 9.42 2.31
N LYS A 835 -45.74 10.32 2.29
CA LYS A 835 -47.17 10.03 2.00
C LYS A 835 -47.42 10.08 0.50
N LYS A 836 -48.42 9.34 0.07
CA LYS A 836 -48.92 9.41 -1.31
C LYS A 836 -49.22 10.85 -1.70
N GLY A 837 -48.63 11.30 -2.82
CA GLY A 837 -48.86 12.61 -3.40
C GLY A 837 -48.03 13.74 -2.84
N GLU A 838 -47.13 13.48 -1.89
CA GLU A 838 -46.12 14.46 -1.47
C GLU A 838 -45.14 14.74 -2.63
N GLU A 839 -44.61 15.96 -2.69
CA GLU A 839 -43.71 16.39 -3.75
C GLU A 839 -42.25 16.43 -3.27
N ILE A 840 -41.40 15.71 -3.95
CA ILE A 840 -39.94 15.68 -3.73
C ILE A 840 -39.27 16.28 -4.96
N LYS A 841 -38.45 17.30 -4.78
CA LYS A 841 -37.71 17.96 -5.83
C LYS A 841 -36.31 17.40 -5.91
N VAL A 842 -35.89 16.99 -7.09
CA VAL A 842 -34.58 16.53 -7.47
C VAL A 842 -33.95 17.62 -8.32
N SER A 843 -32.94 18.29 -7.81
CA SER A 843 -32.20 19.34 -8.51
C SER A 843 -30.85 18.81 -8.95
N LEU A 844 -30.53 18.87 -10.23
CA LEU A 844 -29.33 18.36 -10.85
C LEU A 844 -28.52 19.54 -11.40
N ASP A 845 -27.30 19.71 -10.90
CA ASP A 845 -26.37 20.75 -11.37
C ASP A 845 -25.70 20.33 -12.69
N ALA A 846 -26.15 20.91 -13.78
CA ALA A 846 -25.64 20.70 -15.14
C ALA A 846 -24.63 21.80 -15.59
N GLY A 847 -24.19 22.68 -14.68
CA GLY A 847 -23.34 23.84 -15.04
C GLY A 847 -21.96 23.49 -15.60
N SER A 848 -21.41 22.32 -15.23
CA SER A 848 -20.07 21.88 -15.63
C SER A 848 -20.04 20.93 -16.83
N ILE A 849 -21.18 20.63 -17.47
CA ILE A 849 -21.19 19.70 -18.60
C ILE A 849 -20.46 20.27 -19.81
N SER A 850 -19.66 19.44 -20.45
CA SER A 850 -18.91 19.79 -21.66
C SER A 850 -19.67 19.51 -22.95
N ALA A 851 -20.59 18.54 -22.91
CA ALA A 851 -21.41 18.17 -24.07
C ALA A 851 -22.54 19.17 -24.33
N THR A 852 -22.92 19.29 -25.60
CA THR A 852 -24.09 20.10 -26.02
C THR A 852 -25.41 19.40 -25.73
N GLU A 853 -25.43 18.07 -25.61
CA GLU A 853 -26.57 17.23 -25.30
C GLU A 853 -26.14 16.19 -24.26
N SER A 854 -26.94 16.02 -23.19
CA SER A 854 -26.73 15.01 -22.16
C SER A 854 -28.05 14.54 -21.58
N TYR A 855 -28.00 13.59 -20.63
CA TYR A 855 -29.20 13.09 -19.95
C TYR A 855 -28.90 12.72 -18.51
N ALA A 856 -29.97 12.61 -17.73
CA ALA A 856 -29.99 12.00 -16.41
C ALA A 856 -31.09 10.95 -16.34
N SER A 857 -30.78 9.79 -15.78
CA SER A 857 -31.79 8.77 -15.47
C SER A 857 -32.08 8.77 -13.97
N ILE A 858 -33.33 8.98 -13.60
CA ILE A 858 -33.84 9.04 -12.24
C ILE A 858 -34.74 7.84 -12.03
N TYR A 859 -34.35 6.92 -11.17
CA TYR A 859 -35.17 5.78 -10.78
C TYR A 859 -35.62 6.01 -9.34
N ALA A 860 -36.92 6.27 -9.15
CA ALA A 860 -37.50 6.54 -7.84
C ALA A 860 -38.65 5.57 -7.56
N TYR A 861 -38.59 4.86 -6.43
CA TYR A 861 -39.53 3.82 -6.08
C TYR A 861 -39.91 3.87 -4.60
N SER A 862 -41.16 3.48 -4.29
CA SER A 862 -41.57 3.11 -2.94
C SER A 862 -41.76 1.60 -2.83
N VAL A 863 -41.64 1.06 -1.61
CA VAL A 863 -41.80 -0.39 -1.36
C VAL A 863 -43.26 -0.73 -1.08
N ASP A 864 -43.79 -1.79 -1.75
CA ASP A 864 -45.04 -2.39 -1.32
C ASP A 864 -44.82 -3.26 -0.10
N GLU A 865 -45.07 -2.70 1.07
CA GLU A 865 -44.90 -3.36 2.35
C GLU A 865 -45.72 -4.64 2.52
N THR A 866 -46.89 -4.72 1.90
CA THR A 866 -47.76 -5.90 1.95
C THR A 866 -47.19 -7.04 1.13
N VAL A 867 -46.74 -6.73 -0.09
CA VAL A 867 -46.07 -7.70 -0.96
C VAL A 867 -44.75 -8.15 -0.34
N PHE A 868 -43.96 -7.20 0.15
CA PHE A 868 -42.69 -7.49 0.79
C PHE A 868 -42.85 -8.41 2.01
N ALA A 869 -43.71 -8.06 2.96
CA ALA A 869 -43.97 -8.86 4.16
C ALA A 869 -44.45 -10.28 3.84
N LYS A 870 -45.30 -10.45 2.78
CA LYS A 870 -45.73 -11.76 2.34
C LYS A 870 -44.57 -12.60 1.75
N GLY A 871 -43.74 -12.00 0.90
CA GLY A 871 -42.57 -12.68 0.32
C GLY A 871 -41.51 -13.05 1.35
N TYR A 872 -41.23 -12.11 2.27
CA TYR A 872 -40.35 -12.38 3.40
C TYR A 872 -40.80 -13.62 4.19
N ARG A 873 -42.07 -13.72 4.55
CA ARG A 873 -42.58 -14.89 5.30
C ARG A 873 -42.41 -16.20 4.52
N LEU A 874 -42.64 -16.19 3.19
CA LEU A 874 -42.42 -17.38 2.37
C LEU A 874 -40.96 -17.88 2.41
N LEU A 875 -40.01 -16.97 2.38
CA LEU A 875 -38.58 -17.32 2.44
C LEU A 875 -38.14 -17.68 3.86
N ALA A 876 -38.65 -16.99 4.87
CA ALA A 876 -38.38 -17.23 6.28
C ALA A 876 -38.88 -18.61 6.74
N ASP A 877 -40.03 -19.10 6.23
CA ASP A 877 -40.52 -20.45 6.48
C ASP A 877 -39.56 -21.56 6.04
N SER A 878 -38.69 -21.27 5.08
CA SER A 878 -37.70 -22.21 4.51
C SER A 878 -36.27 -21.70 4.70
N ALA A 879 -36.01 -21.01 5.80
CA ALA A 879 -34.69 -20.50 6.15
C ALA A 879 -33.87 -21.54 6.91
N LEU A 880 -32.56 -21.50 6.72
CA LEU A 880 -31.61 -22.34 7.41
C LEU A 880 -31.55 -21.97 8.91
N GLN A 881 -31.87 -22.94 9.75
CA GLN A 881 -31.66 -22.80 11.18
C GLN A 881 -30.18 -23.13 11.47
N VAL A 882 -29.36 -22.12 11.62
CA VAL A 882 -27.94 -22.27 11.93
C VAL A 882 -27.81 -22.83 13.33
N THR A 883 -27.06 -23.91 13.48
CA THR A 883 -26.82 -24.58 14.78
C THR A 883 -25.37 -24.39 15.26
N ASP A 884 -24.46 -24.18 14.35
CA ASP A 884 -23.05 -23.95 14.63
C ASP A 884 -22.40 -23.18 13.47
N TRP A 885 -21.55 -22.22 13.79
CA TRP A 885 -20.83 -21.43 12.80
C TRP A 885 -19.46 -20.97 13.27
N GLY A 886 -18.58 -20.73 12.33
CA GLY A 886 -17.25 -20.17 12.54
C GLY A 886 -16.72 -19.58 11.25
N GLU A 887 -15.45 -19.18 11.25
CA GLU A 887 -14.83 -18.54 10.10
C GLU A 887 -14.86 -19.41 8.82
N THR A 888 -14.74 -20.71 8.96
CA THR A 888 -14.57 -21.64 7.84
C THR A 888 -15.66 -22.71 7.74
N HIS A 889 -16.70 -22.63 8.55
CA HIS A 889 -17.79 -23.59 8.53
C HIS A 889 -19.10 -22.97 9.01
N ILE A 890 -20.20 -23.46 8.47
CA ILE A 890 -21.57 -23.20 8.91
C ILE A 890 -22.32 -24.51 8.87
N THR A 891 -23.04 -24.84 9.92
CA THR A 891 -23.88 -26.04 10.01
C THR A 891 -25.26 -25.64 10.47
N GLY A 892 -26.27 -26.22 9.87
CA GLY A 892 -27.65 -25.97 10.22
C GLY A 892 -28.64 -27.02 9.71
N THR A 893 -29.92 -26.80 9.96
CA THR A 893 -31.01 -27.62 9.44
C THR A 893 -31.96 -26.76 8.64
N ILE A 894 -32.50 -27.31 7.56
CA ILE A 894 -33.51 -26.65 6.73
C ILE A 894 -34.66 -27.57 6.43
N THR A 895 -35.89 -27.03 6.36
CA THR A 895 -37.06 -27.79 5.91
C THR A 895 -37.58 -27.19 4.64
N VAL A 896 -37.65 -27.99 3.59
CA VAL A 896 -37.99 -27.56 2.23
C VAL A 896 -39.24 -28.32 1.76
N ARG A 897 -40.22 -27.61 1.21
CA ARG A 897 -41.52 -28.20 0.80
C ARG A 897 -41.54 -28.70 -0.64
N GLU A 898 -40.76 -28.10 -1.50
CA GLU A 898 -40.65 -28.40 -2.92
C GLU A 898 -39.19 -28.38 -3.38
N ASN A 899 -38.90 -28.86 -4.58
CA ASN A 899 -37.55 -28.72 -5.16
C ASN A 899 -37.19 -27.24 -5.22
N SER A 900 -36.11 -26.84 -4.56
CA SER A 900 -35.69 -25.47 -4.38
C SER A 900 -34.19 -25.28 -4.59
N TYR A 901 -33.78 -24.03 -4.72
CA TYR A 901 -32.38 -23.64 -4.57
C TYR A 901 -32.11 -23.23 -3.13
N LEU A 902 -31.05 -23.75 -2.56
CA LEU A 902 -30.47 -23.26 -1.34
C LEU A 902 -29.61 -22.05 -1.68
N CYS A 903 -30.20 -20.87 -1.57
CA CYS A 903 -29.55 -19.59 -1.84
C CYS A 903 -28.79 -19.15 -0.63
N THR A 904 -27.57 -18.63 -0.83
CA THR A 904 -26.77 -18.02 0.24
C THR A 904 -26.40 -16.58 -0.12
N SER A 905 -26.09 -15.78 0.88
CA SER A 905 -25.52 -14.45 0.71
C SER A 905 -23.97 -14.49 0.69
N ILE A 906 -23.38 -15.65 0.46
CA ILE A 906 -21.92 -15.89 0.46
C ILE A 906 -21.39 -15.66 -0.97
N PRO A 907 -20.32 -14.88 -1.14
CA PRO A 907 -19.63 -14.81 -2.43
C PRO A 907 -19.15 -16.19 -2.90
N TYR A 908 -19.33 -16.46 -4.18
CA TYR A 908 -18.88 -17.72 -4.74
C TYR A 908 -17.36 -17.82 -4.77
N ASP A 909 -16.82 -18.80 -4.04
CA ASP A 909 -15.40 -19.18 -4.05
C ASP A 909 -15.30 -20.69 -4.17
N THR A 910 -14.40 -21.15 -5.02
CA THR A 910 -14.13 -22.59 -5.24
C THR A 910 -13.58 -23.32 -4.00
N GLY A 911 -13.21 -22.59 -2.95
CA GLY A 911 -12.84 -23.14 -1.65
C GLY A 911 -14.03 -23.61 -0.83
N TRP A 912 -15.23 -23.11 -1.10
CA TRP A 912 -16.44 -23.56 -0.44
C TRP A 912 -16.89 -24.94 -0.97
N SER A 913 -17.31 -25.78 -0.06
CA SER A 913 -17.96 -27.05 -0.34
C SER A 913 -19.23 -27.13 0.49
N VAL A 914 -20.36 -27.44 -0.16
CA VAL A 914 -21.67 -27.61 0.48
C VAL A 914 -21.97 -29.10 0.58
N TYR A 915 -22.44 -29.53 1.77
CA TYR A 915 -22.87 -30.90 2.02
C TYR A 915 -24.32 -30.87 2.48
N ILE A 916 -25.14 -31.74 1.89
CA ILE A 916 -26.53 -31.96 2.29
C ILE A 916 -26.64 -33.41 2.74
N ASP A 917 -27.04 -33.60 4.03
CA ASP A 917 -27.12 -34.91 4.68
C ASP A 917 -25.80 -35.70 4.62
N GLY A 918 -24.65 -34.99 4.61
CA GLY A 918 -23.33 -35.61 4.53
C GLY A 918 -22.81 -35.90 3.13
N GLU A 919 -23.62 -35.75 2.10
CA GLU A 919 -23.20 -35.86 0.71
C GLU A 919 -22.81 -34.49 0.12
N LYS A 920 -21.71 -34.47 -0.62
CA LYS A 920 -21.23 -33.24 -1.27
C LYS A 920 -22.18 -32.85 -2.41
N ALA A 921 -22.76 -31.67 -2.31
CA ALA A 921 -23.64 -31.12 -3.32
C ALA A 921 -22.85 -30.36 -4.40
N GLU A 922 -23.37 -30.35 -5.62
CA GLU A 922 -22.83 -29.51 -6.70
C GLU A 922 -23.24 -28.06 -6.48
N THR A 923 -22.29 -27.13 -6.58
CA THR A 923 -22.51 -25.69 -6.38
C THR A 923 -22.40 -24.93 -7.69
N PHE A 924 -23.16 -23.85 -7.81
CA PHE A 924 -23.13 -22.95 -8.95
C PHE A 924 -23.28 -21.49 -8.49
N LYS A 925 -23.02 -20.55 -9.42
CA LYS A 925 -23.21 -19.13 -9.17
C LYS A 925 -24.66 -18.71 -9.45
N LEU A 926 -25.29 -18.04 -8.53
CA LEU A 926 -26.56 -17.32 -8.72
C LEU A 926 -26.26 -15.86 -8.96
N GLY A 927 -26.86 -15.23 -9.96
CA GLY A 927 -26.55 -13.88 -10.36
C GLY A 927 -25.05 -13.67 -10.62
N GLU A 928 -24.40 -14.68 -11.18
CA GLU A 928 -22.95 -14.76 -11.47
C GLU A 928 -22.01 -14.69 -10.26
N ALA A 929 -22.51 -14.47 -9.03
CA ALA A 929 -21.69 -14.13 -7.89
C ALA A 929 -21.98 -14.86 -6.57
N LEU A 930 -23.21 -15.40 -6.35
CA LEU A 930 -23.58 -15.97 -5.06
C LEU A 930 -23.49 -17.50 -5.06
N LEU A 931 -22.98 -18.06 -3.97
CA LEU A 931 -22.88 -19.50 -3.74
C LEU A 931 -24.27 -20.13 -3.59
N THR A 932 -24.61 -21.05 -4.45
CA THR A 932 -25.93 -21.71 -4.49
C THR A 932 -25.81 -23.18 -4.80
N THR A 933 -26.79 -23.98 -4.33
CA THR A 933 -26.92 -25.41 -4.67
C THR A 933 -28.40 -25.81 -4.72
N THR A 934 -28.67 -27.01 -5.19
CA THR A 934 -30.04 -27.58 -5.22
C THR A 934 -30.36 -28.29 -3.92
N VAL A 935 -31.61 -28.21 -3.48
CA VAL A 935 -32.14 -28.94 -2.33
C VAL A 935 -33.47 -29.55 -2.64
N LYS A 936 -33.68 -30.83 -2.28
CA LYS A 936 -34.91 -31.58 -2.49
C LYS A 936 -35.92 -31.30 -1.37
N PRO A 937 -37.25 -31.68 -1.57
CA PRO A 937 -38.21 -31.60 -0.48
C PRO A 937 -37.80 -32.51 0.69
N GLY A 938 -37.96 -31.99 1.92
CA GLY A 938 -37.64 -32.76 3.13
C GLY A 938 -36.97 -31.88 4.19
N LYS A 939 -36.60 -32.53 5.30
CA LYS A 939 -35.76 -31.90 6.34
C LYS A 939 -34.33 -32.37 6.13
N HIS A 940 -33.42 -31.44 5.96
CA HIS A 940 -32.02 -31.69 5.62
C HIS A 940 -31.06 -31.07 6.61
N LYS A 941 -29.94 -31.73 6.85
CA LYS A 941 -28.76 -31.15 7.50
C LYS A 941 -27.86 -30.53 6.43
N VAL A 942 -27.55 -29.26 6.57
CA VAL A 942 -26.67 -28.52 5.64
C VAL A 942 -25.36 -28.20 6.34
N GLU A 943 -24.24 -28.45 5.67
CA GLU A 943 -22.91 -28.10 6.13
C GLU A 943 -22.16 -27.36 5.01
N LEU A 944 -21.65 -26.17 5.29
CA LEU A 944 -20.74 -25.42 4.42
C LEU A 944 -19.37 -25.46 5.04
N ARG A 945 -18.34 -25.79 4.25
CA ARG A 945 -16.94 -25.86 4.69
C ARG A 945 -16.03 -25.15 3.70
N TYR A 946 -15.16 -24.27 4.22
CA TYR A 946 -14.19 -23.52 3.42
C TYR A 946 -12.78 -24.06 3.58
N THR A 947 -12.10 -24.26 2.47
CA THR A 947 -10.67 -24.59 2.42
C THR A 947 -10.04 -23.90 1.20
N PRO A 948 -9.08 -22.99 1.38
CA PRO A 948 -8.45 -22.27 0.27
C PRO A 948 -7.83 -23.26 -0.74
N LYS A 949 -8.18 -23.10 -2.00
CA LYS A 949 -7.63 -23.92 -3.07
C LYS A 949 -6.12 -23.74 -3.19
N GLY A 950 -5.38 -24.83 -3.32
CA GLY A 950 -3.92 -24.80 -3.43
C GLY A 950 -3.17 -24.78 -2.09
N LEU A 951 -3.82 -24.52 -0.96
CA LEU A 951 -3.16 -24.42 0.35
C LEU A 951 -2.47 -25.73 0.74
N ALA A 952 -3.15 -26.86 0.64
CA ALA A 952 -2.59 -28.17 1.00
C ALA A 952 -1.37 -28.55 0.14
N ILE A 953 -1.45 -28.31 -1.17
CA ILE A 953 -0.34 -28.58 -2.10
C ILE A 953 0.81 -27.62 -1.81
N GLY A 954 0.51 -26.35 -1.61
CA GLY A 954 1.50 -25.33 -1.26
C GLY A 954 2.24 -25.65 0.04
N ALA A 955 1.49 -26.06 1.07
CA ALA A 955 2.07 -26.46 2.36
C ALA A 955 2.97 -27.70 2.23
N ALA A 956 2.55 -28.71 1.44
CA ALA A 956 3.36 -29.90 1.18
C ALA A 956 4.68 -29.56 0.45
N VAL A 957 4.63 -28.70 -0.57
CA VAL A 957 5.83 -28.25 -1.31
C VAL A 957 6.76 -27.44 -0.40
N SER A 958 6.21 -26.46 0.33
CA SER A 958 7.01 -25.64 1.26
C SER A 958 7.61 -26.50 2.36
N GLY A 959 6.85 -27.43 2.95
CA GLY A 959 7.33 -28.35 3.98
C GLY A 959 8.46 -29.24 3.46
N THR A 960 8.36 -29.75 2.23
CA THR A 960 9.42 -30.55 1.59
C THR A 960 10.69 -29.71 1.38
N CYS A 961 10.58 -28.49 0.91
CA CYS A 961 11.72 -27.57 0.74
C CYS A 961 12.37 -27.24 2.07
N VAL A 962 11.57 -26.95 3.13
CA VAL A 962 12.10 -26.70 4.48
C VAL A 962 12.84 -27.91 5.04
N ALA A 963 12.25 -29.11 4.91
CA ALA A 963 12.88 -30.36 5.34
C ALA A 963 14.20 -30.63 4.58
N GLY A 964 14.22 -30.36 3.26
CA GLY A 964 15.42 -30.45 2.44
C GLY A 964 16.54 -29.51 2.89
N VAL A 965 16.21 -28.25 3.17
CA VAL A 965 17.16 -27.25 3.68
C VAL A 965 17.69 -27.65 5.06
N ALA A 966 16.79 -28.06 5.97
CA ALA A 966 17.17 -28.52 7.31
C ALA A 966 18.10 -29.74 7.25
N GLY A 967 17.75 -30.74 6.44
CA GLY A 967 18.58 -31.93 6.21
C GLY A 967 19.96 -31.58 5.68
N TYR A 968 20.04 -30.67 4.71
CA TYR A 968 21.32 -30.17 4.19
C TYR A 968 22.17 -29.49 5.28
N LEU A 969 21.57 -28.62 6.09
CA LEU A 969 22.26 -27.94 7.18
C LEU A 969 22.79 -28.91 8.23
N ILE A 970 22.00 -29.93 8.58
CA ILE A 970 22.42 -31.01 9.50
C ILE A 970 23.64 -31.76 8.93
N LEU A 971 23.57 -32.15 7.67
CA LEU A 971 24.69 -32.85 7.00
C LEU A 971 25.95 -31.99 6.97
N VAL A 972 25.85 -30.69 6.68
CA VAL A 972 26.97 -29.76 6.72
C VAL A 972 27.55 -29.64 8.14
N HIS A 973 26.69 -29.57 9.14
CA HIS A 973 27.11 -29.51 10.55
C HIS A 973 27.90 -30.78 10.96
N ILE A 974 27.35 -31.97 10.64
CA ILE A 974 27.98 -33.26 10.92
C ILE A 974 29.37 -33.37 10.23
N ARG A 975 29.46 -32.95 8.95
CA ARG A 975 30.71 -32.96 8.20
C ARG A 975 31.74 -32.01 8.83
N ARG A 976 31.37 -30.83 9.25
CA ARG A 976 32.26 -29.89 9.95
C ARG A 976 32.74 -30.45 11.28
N LYS A 977 31.85 -31.09 12.05
CA LYS A 977 32.20 -31.68 13.34
C LYS A 977 33.18 -32.84 13.17
N LYS A 978 32.99 -33.71 12.15
CA LYS A 978 33.96 -34.78 11.79
C LYS A 978 35.32 -34.24 11.34
N GLN A 979 35.33 -33.12 10.60
CA GLN A 979 36.62 -32.50 10.20
C GLN A 979 37.35 -31.85 11.38
N GLN A 980 36.64 -31.30 12.36
CA GLN A 980 37.24 -30.75 13.60
C GLN A 980 37.69 -31.82 14.58
N SER A 981 37.12 -33.03 14.55
CA SER A 981 37.59 -34.17 15.37
C SER A 981 38.67 -35.02 14.71
N ALA A 982 38.96 -34.78 13.43
CA ALA A 982 40.01 -35.51 12.69
C ALA A 982 41.30 -34.69 12.46
N GLY A 983 41.35 -33.41 12.86
CA GLY A 983 42.48 -32.51 12.91
C GLY A 983 42.79 -32.08 14.35
#